data_d22c6ca4769b9c7ad932e81e10a1609a
#
_entry.id   d22c6ca4769b9c7ad932e81e10a1609a
#
_cell.length_a   1.000
_cell.length_b   1.000
_cell.length_c   1.000
_cell.angle_alpha   90.00
_cell.angle_beta   90.00
_cell.angle_gamma   90.00
#
_symmetry.space_group_name_H-M   'P 1'
#
loop_
_entity.id
_entity.type
_entity.pdbx_description
1 polymer ?
#
loop_
_entity_poly.entity_id
_entity_poly.type
_entity_poly.pdbx_seq_one_letter_code
_entity_poly.pdbx_strand_id
1 'polypeptide(L)'
;MKIKLTSVLIATLAAGGILAGCAGGGGSSSTSSLTPTRTIIMVWDGLRPDSVNATDTPNLYELRQTGANFSDNHSTYPTFTMMNGSSFATGSFPKTSGFYGNTFWTPPQGASAVIPVGNGASGAAQDYQDPVFTEDYQVLTTLNSYYGNQLLLVKSLFATAQSAGLVTATIGKSGAAFIQDLGKGGYFLDENSVMPRGLVTELQNNGYALPTNTTHGYSGADAVTLAGSNGAPTAKAGYITFNTTAYDAASGVTAIPARDSSDTTQAAPEDAANKYMMSVFTQYILPVKKPMLSLIWFRTPDNVEHGYGPGTSNMKAGLRSQDARLGELIAGLRANGMDSTTNIVVVSDHGHSSVSGPVGLYPLRAITASASLPNGPLVNGSTSGTSAATLGAISASGYSFSGDVRSADLLTYRGFSAYDGSGCTTSAMYGLDSSSVPTVPVKLDAAGTLCGTAGTKYQAVSSTLGSPVASFKVPAPASFPANGIVVAANGGSDYFYVPGHDATTVQNLVKFLQQREEYGAIFVDSRYGSIPGTLSLAQVNLENVIRQNNGQPDVVVSFNSDDTVSVQGMTGIEFESSGGQRGMHGSFGTSDVHNTLIANGPSFKNVTITNPSGNVDVAPTVAYLLGQSMPQADGRVLNEALASPASSATPSVVASTVNPSGAASGLSFELPTDPTGVTKDTSLTTGSYTINLAVKDLTVNGKTYRYFDYAKAVRQ
;
A
#
# COMPACT_ATOMS: atom_id res chain seq x y z
N MET A 1 6.23 -61.39 12.93
CA MET A 1 7.35 -61.19 13.88
C MET A 1 6.99 -60.01 14.77
N LYS A 2 6.62 -60.29 16.01
CA LYS A 2 6.12 -59.30 16.99
C LYS A 2 7.31 -58.73 17.72
N ILE A 3 7.45 -57.41 17.80
CA ILE A 3 8.37 -56.75 18.70
C ILE A 3 7.57 -55.80 19.61
N LYS A 4 7.80 -56.03 20.93
CA LYS A 4 7.09 -55.38 22.04
C LYS A 4 7.61 -53.97 22.30
N LEU A 5 6.70 -53.02 22.59
CA LEU A 5 7.02 -51.78 23.28
C LEU A 5 7.30 -52.06 24.77
N THR A 6 8.35 -51.47 25.28
CA THR A 6 8.65 -51.41 26.72
C THR A 6 8.57 -49.96 27.19
N SER A 7 7.62 -49.71 28.08
CA SER A 7 7.46 -48.42 28.75
C SER A 7 8.45 -48.29 29.92
N VAL A 8 9.14 -47.18 30.02
CA VAL A 8 9.95 -46.82 31.22
C VAL A 8 9.26 -45.70 31.94
N LEU A 9 8.89 -46.04 33.19
CA LEU A 9 8.35 -45.16 34.22
C LEU A 9 9.52 -44.60 35.02
N ILE A 10 9.67 -43.27 35.13
CA ILE A 10 10.61 -42.65 36.05
C ILE A 10 9.82 -41.96 37.15
N ALA A 11 10.04 -42.41 38.36
CA ALA A 11 9.47 -41.86 39.58
C ALA A 11 10.29 -40.68 40.11
N THR A 12 9.61 -39.64 40.50
CA THR A 12 10.17 -38.46 41.22
C THR A 12 10.29 -38.73 42.70
N LEU A 13 11.48 -38.60 43.24
CA LEU A 13 11.72 -38.47 44.71
C LEU A 13 11.85 -37.00 45.11
N ALA A 14 11.04 -36.58 46.02
CA ALA A 14 11.17 -35.32 46.74
C ALA A 14 12.13 -35.49 47.89
N ALA A 15 13.09 -34.56 48.03
CA ALA A 15 13.88 -34.39 49.25
C ALA A 15 13.90 -32.92 49.63
N GLY A 16 13.33 -32.60 50.75
CA GLY A 16 13.35 -31.27 51.34
C GLY A 16 14.70 -30.98 52.02
N GLY A 17 15.13 -29.74 51.95
CA GLY A 17 16.26 -29.19 52.66
C GLY A 17 15.97 -27.74 53.04
N ILE A 18 15.74 -27.52 54.32
CA ILE A 18 15.64 -26.18 54.91
C ILE A 18 17.06 -25.68 55.15
N LEU A 19 17.38 -24.49 54.62
CA LEU A 19 18.46 -23.68 55.11
C LEU A 19 18.06 -22.20 55.15
N ALA A 20 18.06 -21.66 56.32
CA ALA A 20 17.78 -20.27 56.62
C ALA A 20 18.99 -19.37 56.38
N GLY A 21 18.73 -18.14 55.97
CA GLY A 21 19.48 -16.96 56.36
C GLY A 21 20.45 -16.39 55.33
N CYS A 22 20.05 -15.26 54.73
CA CYS A 22 20.77 -13.99 54.90
C CYS A 22 20.00 -12.90 54.15
N ALA A 23 19.58 -11.88 54.87
CA ALA A 23 18.95 -10.69 54.36
C ALA A 23 19.96 -9.87 53.53
N GLY A 24 19.66 -9.76 52.23
CA GLY A 24 20.31 -8.78 51.38
C GLY A 24 19.19 -8.03 50.66
N GLY A 25 19.05 -6.73 50.92
CA GLY A 25 18.03 -5.88 50.33
C GLY A 25 18.17 -5.80 48.82
N GLY A 26 17.36 -6.58 48.11
CA GLY A 26 17.11 -6.45 46.68
C GLY A 26 15.85 -5.62 46.50
N GLY A 27 16.03 -4.40 46.03
CA GLY A 27 14.90 -3.60 45.57
C GLY A 27 14.12 -4.36 44.52
N SER A 28 12.95 -4.84 44.88
CA SER A 28 11.94 -5.27 43.88
C SER A 28 11.57 -4.06 43.07
N SER A 29 12.11 -3.98 41.84
CA SER A 29 11.53 -3.16 40.81
C SER A 29 10.10 -3.67 40.59
N SER A 30 9.14 -3.03 41.24
CA SER A 30 7.74 -3.16 40.88
C SER A 30 7.63 -2.66 39.43
N THR A 31 7.65 -3.56 38.45
CA THR A 31 7.10 -3.29 37.13
C THR A 31 5.63 -3.01 37.40
N SER A 32 5.28 -1.73 37.52
CA SER A 32 3.88 -1.31 37.48
C SER A 32 3.32 -1.79 36.14
N SER A 33 2.56 -2.87 36.18
CA SER A 33 1.81 -3.33 34.98
C SER A 33 0.87 -2.19 34.59
N LEU A 34 1.13 -1.60 33.41
CA LEU A 34 0.23 -0.60 32.88
C LEU A 34 -1.15 -1.22 32.78
N THR A 35 -2.16 -0.50 33.27
CA THR A 35 -3.55 -0.87 33.03
C THR A 35 -3.82 -0.74 31.54
N PRO A 36 -4.25 -1.80 30.84
CA PRO A 36 -4.53 -1.74 29.42
C PRO A 36 -5.51 -0.61 29.09
N THR A 37 -5.13 0.25 28.13
CA THR A 37 -5.96 1.38 27.72
C THR A 37 -6.54 1.08 26.34
N ARG A 38 -7.88 1.23 26.19
CA ARG A 38 -8.54 1.07 24.90
C ARG A 38 -7.87 1.95 23.86
N THR A 39 -7.57 1.36 22.71
CA THR A 39 -6.94 2.09 21.61
C THR A 39 -7.65 1.78 20.28
N ILE A 40 -7.99 2.82 19.56
CA ILE A 40 -8.56 2.77 18.23
C ILE A 40 -7.54 3.35 17.26
N ILE A 41 -7.10 2.56 16.31
CA ILE A 41 -6.27 2.98 15.18
C ILE A 41 -7.23 3.32 14.05
N MET A 42 -7.21 4.54 13.55
CA MET A 42 -7.99 4.95 12.39
C MET A 42 -7.03 5.29 11.26
N VAL A 43 -7.01 4.44 10.24
CA VAL A 43 -6.16 4.65 9.06
C VAL A 43 -6.92 5.48 8.03
N TRP A 44 -6.32 6.56 7.61
CA TRP A 44 -6.75 7.39 6.50
C TRP A 44 -5.83 7.10 5.33
N ASP A 45 -6.30 6.27 4.42
CA ASP A 45 -5.53 5.81 3.26
C ASP A 45 -5.05 6.98 2.42
N GLY A 46 -3.74 7.06 2.16
CA GLY A 46 -3.13 8.10 1.33
C GLY A 46 -3.00 9.50 1.95
N LEU A 47 -3.28 9.68 3.24
CA LEU A 47 -3.32 11.02 3.85
C LEU A 47 -1.94 11.66 4.00
N ARG A 48 -1.67 12.67 3.23
CA ARG A 48 -0.48 13.51 3.29
C ARG A 48 -0.51 14.46 4.50
N PRO A 49 0.64 14.76 5.14
CA PRO A 49 0.69 15.69 6.28
C PRO A 49 0.24 17.12 5.94
N ASP A 50 0.49 17.58 4.71
CA ASP A 50 0.12 18.91 4.22
C ASP A 50 -1.39 19.04 3.90
N SER A 51 -2.13 17.91 3.87
CA SER A 51 -3.58 17.88 3.69
C SER A 51 -4.36 18.17 4.97
N VAL A 52 -3.71 18.07 6.15
CA VAL A 52 -4.37 18.28 7.44
C VAL A 52 -4.52 19.76 7.73
N ASN A 53 -5.75 20.28 7.69
CA ASN A 53 -6.04 21.70 7.87
C ASN A 53 -7.41 21.94 8.55
N ALA A 54 -7.60 23.13 9.12
CA ALA A 54 -8.82 23.46 9.86
C ALA A 54 -10.09 23.58 8.97
N THR A 55 -9.91 23.59 7.65
CA THR A 55 -11.02 23.79 6.69
C THR A 55 -11.59 22.49 6.19
N ASP A 56 -10.74 21.56 5.80
CA ASP A 56 -11.17 20.28 5.20
C ASP A 56 -11.12 19.12 6.17
N THR A 57 -10.32 19.23 7.26
CA THR A 57 -10.16 18.18 8.27
C THR A 57 -10.26 18.75 9.70
N PRO A 58 -11.34 19.48 10.07
CA PRO A 58 -11.42 20.19 11.34
C PRO A 58 -11.28 19.28 12.57
N ASN A 59 -11.87 18.08 12.56
CA ASN A 59 -11.75 17.15 13.69
C ASN A 59 -10.31 16.61 13.83
N LEU A 60 -9.68 16.24 12.73
CA LEU A 60 -8.30 15.76 12.74
C LEU A 60 -7.33 16.90 13.10
N TYR A 61 -7.58 18.10 12.60
CA TYR A 61 -6.80 19.28 12.96
C TYR A 61 -6.87 19.56 14.46
N GLU A 62 -8.04 19.43 15.08
CA GLU A 62 -8.22 19.58 16.53
C GLU A 62 -7.45 18.50 17.30
N LEU A 63 -7.54 17.23 16.86
CA LEU A 63 -6.74 16.15 17.48
C LEU A 63 -5.24 16.44 17.40
N ARG A 64 -4.77 17.01 16.28
CA ARG A 64 -3.37 17.42 16.11
C ARG A 64 -2.95 18.53 17.07
N GLN A 65 -3.85 19.46 17.37
CA GLN A 65 -3.54 20.57 18.28
C GLN A 65 -3.59 20.16 19.77
N THR A 66 -4.32 19.11 20.09
CA THR A 66 -4.56 18.69 21.48
C THR A 66 -3.85 17.38 21.88
N GLY A 67 -3.23 16.71 20.94
CA GLY A 67 -2.54 15.44 21.14
C GLY A 67 -1.07 15.44 20.74
N ALA A 68 -0.54 14.27 20.48
CA ALA A 68 0.80 14.07 19.95
C ALA A 68 0.77 14.12 18.42
N ASN A 69 1.51 15.05 17.85
CA ASN A 69 1.70 15.19 16.41
C ASN A 69 3.11 14.77 16.02
N PHE A 70 3.24 13.77 15.18
CA PHE A 70 4.53 13.28 14.66
C PHE A 70 4.81 13.93 13.31
N SER A 71 5.61 14.98 13.31
CA SER A 71 5.85 15.79 12.12
C SER A 71 6.83 15.16 11.11
N ASP A 72 7.43 14.03 11.45
CA ASP A 72 8.42 13.31 10.66
C ASP A 72 8.12 11.80 10.68
N ASN A 73 6.91 11.42 10.22
CA ASN A 73 6.50 10.03 10.14
C ASN A 73 6.74 9.47 8.73
N HIS A 74 7.12 8.18 8.67
CA HIS A 74 7.55 7.51 7.45
C HIS A 74 6.73 6.26 7.18
N SER A 75 6.25 6.16 5.98
CA SER A 75 5.69 4.93 5.40
C SER A 75 6.79 3.88 5.20
N THR A 76 6.40 2.61 5.23
CA THR A 76 7.29 1.53 4.82
C THR A 76 7.37 1.48 3.30
N TYR A 77 8.61 1.51 2.78
CA TYR A 77 8.84 1.37 1.34
C TYR A 77 8.80 -0.11 0.90
N PRO A 78 8.28 -0.42 -0.30
CA PRO A 78 7.49 0.46 -1.15
C PRO A 78 6.21 0.93 -0.46
N THR A 79 5.84 2.18 -0.74
CA THR A 79 4.78 2.90 -0.05
C THR A 79 3.38 2.44 -0.48
N PHE A 80 3.13 1.14 -0.39
CA PHE A 80 1.87 0.49 -0.76
C PHE A 80 0.96 0.29 0.43
N THR A 81 -0.35 0.32 0.19
CA THR A 81 -1.37 0.06 1.18
C THR A 81 -1.13 -1.24 1.95
N MET A 82 -0.99 -2.37 1.24
CA MET A 82 -0.86 -3.67 1.88
C MET A 82 0.52 -3.88 2.53
N MET A 83 1.57 -3.22 2.01
CA MET A 83 2.87 -3.18 2.66
C MET A 83 2.75 -2.55 4.04
N ASN A 84 2.13 -1.39 4.12
CA ASN A 84 1.90 -0.68 5.36
C ASN A 84 0.83 -1.35 6.23
N GLY A 85 -0.14 -2.03 5.63
CA GLY A 85 -1.05 -2.93 6.33
C GLY A 85 -0.30 -4.00 7.13
N SER A 86 0.71 -4.62 6.53
CA SER A 86 1.56 -5.58 7.25
C SER A 86 2.42 -4.91 8.33
N SER A 87 2.87 -3.68 8.11
CA SER A 87 3.61 -2.90 9.10
C SER A 87 2.77 -2.55 10.32
N PHE A 88 1.51 -2.14 10.12
CA PHE A 88 0.57 -1.92 11.23
C PHE A 88 0.21 -3.22 11.95
N ALA A 89 0.10 -4.33 11.22
CA ALA A 89 -0.17 -5.62 11.82
C ALA A 89 1.00 -6.12 12.68
N THR A 90 2.24 -5.97 12.22
CA THR A 90 3.39 -6.68 12.79
C THR A 90 4.41 -5.78 13.48
N GLY A 91 4.39 -4.49 13.23
CA GLY A 91 5.45 -3.57 13.63
C GLY A 91 6.76 -3.83 12.88
N SER A 92 6.71 -4.43 11.70
CA SER A 92 7.91 -4.95 11.03
C SER A 92 7.96 -4.61 9.56
N PHE A 93 9.18 -4.49 9.05
CA PHE A 93 9.47 -4.41 7.61
C PHE A 93 9.36 -5.79 6.93
N PRO A 94 9.34 -5.85 5.60
CA PRO A 94 9.31 -7.11 4.84
C PRO A 94 10.43 -8.10 5.21
N LYS A 95 11.60 -7.61 5.55
CA LYS A 95 12.72 -8.45 6.01
C LYS A 95 12.35 -9.36 7.19
N THR A 96 11.38 -8.93 8.00
CA THR A 96 10.92 -9.65 9.20
C THR A 96 9.51 -10.22 9.00
N SER A 97 8.58 -9.45 8.43
CA SER A 97 7.20 -9.89 8.20
C SER A 97 7.07 -10.89 7.05
N GLY A 98 7.95 -10.83 6.05
CA GLY A 98 7.92 -11.68 4.86
C GLY A 98 6.78 -11.37 3.90
N PHE A 99 6.17 -10.19 3.99
CA PHE A 99 5.04 -9.77 3.15
C PHE A 99 5.44 -8.61 2.22
N TYR A 100 5.03 -8.66 0.95
CA TYR A 100 5.55 -7.78 -0.09
C TYR A 100 4.53 -6.80 -0.69
N GLY A 101 3.40 -6.59 -0.07
CA GLY A 101 2.50 -5.47 -0.42
C GLY A 101 1.38 -5.83 -1.39
N ASN A 102 0.99 -4.85 -2.24
CA ASN A 102 -0.25 -4.90 -3.00
C ASN A 102 -0.27 -6.02 -4.05
N THR A 103 0.76 -6.11 -4.86
CA THR A 103 0.89 -7.14 -5.89
C THR A 103 2.26 -7.79 -5.81
N PHE A 104 2.30 -9.09 -5.68
CA PHE A 104 3.55 -9.83 -5.74
C PHE A 104 3.35 -11.20 -6.40
N TRP A 105 4.45 -11.77 -6.88
CA TRP A 105 4.43 -13.09 -7.48
C TRP A 105 4.99 -14.13 -6.51
N THR A 106 4.36 -15.30 -6.49
CA THR A 106 4.83 -16.44 -5.73
C THR A 106 5.02 -17.61 -6.68
N PRO A 107 6.20 -18.27 -6.70
CA PRO A 107 6.41 -19.39 -7.59
C PRO A 107 5.48 -20.54 -7.27
N PRO A 108 5.04 -21.29 -8.29
CA PRO A 108 4.13 -22.40 -8.11
C PRO A 108 4.73 -23.50 -7.25
N GLN A 109 3.96 -23.91 -6.24
CA GLN A 109 4.31 -25.06 -5.41
C GLN A 109 3.53 -26.32 -5.86
N GLY A 110 3.72 -26.72 -7.12
CA GLY A 110 3.03 -27.86 -7.71
C GLY A 110 2.09 -27.46 -8.86
N ALA A 111 1.85 -28.39 -9.76
CA ALA A 111 1.23 -28.12 -11.06
C ALA A 111 -0.27 -27.76 -11.06
N SER A 112 -0.90 -27.51 -9.94
CA SER A 112 -2.36 -27.35 -9.87
C SER A 112 -2.87 -26.34 -8.84
N ALA A 113 -2.05 -25.56 -8.21
CA ALA A 113 -2.55 -24.62 -7.23
C ALA A 113 -3.13 -23.39 -7.94
N VAL A 114 -4.44 -23.29 -7.96
CA VAL A 114 -5.16 -22.08 -8.37
C VAL A 114 -5.40 -21.27 -7.10
N ILE A 115 -4.91 -20.05 -7.06
CA ILE A 115 -5.28 -19.12 -6.00
C ILE A 115 -6.61 -18.50 -6.43
N PRO A 116 -7.71 -18.74 -5.71
CA PRO A 116 -8.98 -18.11 -6.04
C PRO A 116 -8.81 -16.60 -5.94
N VAL A 117 -9.05 -15.91 -7.00
CA VAL A 117 -9.10 -14.46 -6.96
C VAL A 117 -10.46 -14.03 -6.54
N GLY A 118 -10.51 -13.52 -5.39
CA GLY A 118 -11.69 -12.87 -4.95
C GLY A 118 -11.45 -11.39 -4.78
N ASN A 119 -11.03 -10.64 -5.76
CA ASN A 119 -11.20 -9.20 -5.64
C ASN A 119 -12.65 -8.80 -5.91
N GLY A 120 -13.58 -9.49 -5.30
CA GLY A 120 -15.00 -9.20 -5.30
C GLY A 120 -15.66 -9.09 -6.68
N ALA A 121 -14.94 -8.74 -7.71
CA ALA A 121 -15.53 -8.35 -9.00
C ALA A 121 -15.79 -9.51 -9.95
N SER A 122 -15.03 -10.59 -9.87
CA SER A 122 -15.14 -11.62 -10.92
C SER A 122 -15.32 -13.04 -10.42
N GLY A 123 -14.96 -13.36 -9.20
CA GLY A 123 -14.98 -14.75 -8.71
C GLY A 123 -14.15 -15.70 -9.57
N ALA A 124 -13.33 -15.17 -10.47
CA ALA A 124 -12.48 -15.97 -11.34
C ALA A 124 -11.27 -16.46 -10.56
N ALA A 125 -10.94 -17.71 -10.74
CA ALA A 125 -9.68 -18.25 -10.26
C ALA A 125 -8.54 -17.59 -11.04
N GLN A 126 -7.58 -17.03 -10.31
CA GLN A 126 -6.34 -16.53 -10.91
C GLN A 126 -5.38 -17.70 -11.08
N ASP A 127 -4.73 -17.75 -12.23
CA ASP A 127 -3.62 -18.65 -12.39
C ASP A 127 -2.52 -18.18 -11.43
N TYR A 128 -2.04 -19.07 -10.55
CA TYR A 128 -1.00 -18.75 -9.58
C TYR A 128 0.35 -18.39 -10.24
N GLN A 129 0.46 -18.51 -11.55
CA GLN A 129 1.60 -17.99 -12.31
C GLN A 129 1.50 -16.47 -12.54
N ASP A 130 0.32 -15.89 -12.36
CA ASP A 130 0.13 -14.45 -12.43
C ASP A 130 0.55 -13.79 -11.10
N PRO A 131 1.05 -12.55 -11.11
CA PRO A 131 1.15 -11.75 -9.91
C PRO A 131 -0.20 -11.62 -9.21
N VAL A 132 -0.20 -11.69 -7.89
CA VAL A 132 -1.42 -11.75 -7.07
C VAL A 132 -1.63 -10.41 -6.38
N PHE A 133 -2.81 -9.82 -6.62
CA PHE A 133 -3.25 -8.61 -5.92
C PHE A 133 -3.88 -8.98 -4.57
N THR A 134 -3.45 -8.34 -3.49
CA THR A 134 -3.70 -8.76 -2.11
C THR A 134 -4.73 -7.93 -1.35
N GLU A 135 -5.31 -6.89 -1.94
CA GLU A 135 -6.32 -6.08 -1.27
C GLU A 135 -7.71 -6.74 -1.20
N ASP A 136 -7.73 -8.02 -0.91
CA ASP A 136 -8.94 -8.81 -0.78
C ASP A 136 -8.77 -9.85 0.32
N TYR A 137 -9.75 -9.93 1.24
CA TYR A 137 -9.70 -10.86 2.36
C TYR A 137 -9.67 -12.34 1.93
N GLN A 138 -10.25 -12.69 0.79
CA GLN A 138 -10.23 -14.05 0.28
C GLN A 138 -8.87 -14.42 -0.28
N VAL A 139 -8.27 -13.50 -1.04
CA VAL A 139 -6.91 -13.66 -1.55
C VAL A 139 -5.96 -13.85 -0.37
N LEU A 140 -6.07 -13.02 0.66
CA LEU A 140 -5.25 -13.16 1.87
C LEU A 140 -5.51 -14.47 2.61
N THR A 141 -6.76 -14.92 2.71
CA THR A 141 -7.11 -16.21 3.31
C THR A 141 -6.47 -17.36 2.54
N THR A 142 -6.55 -17.33 1.21
CA THR A 142 -5.97 -18.36 0.34
C THR A 142 -4.46 -18.35 0.39
N LEU A 143 -3.84 -17.16 0.29
CA LEU A 143 -2.39 -17.00 0.42
C LEU A 143 -1.90 -17.47 1.80
N ASN A 144 -2.62 -17.13 2.88
CA ASN A 144 -2.23 -17.59 4.21
C ASN A 144 -2.26 -19.12 4.31
N SER A 145 -3.27 -19.76 3.74
CA SER A 145 -3.32 -21.22 3.64
C SER A 145 -2.20 -21.79 2.77
N TYR A 146 -1.92 -21.16 1.63
CA TYR A 146 -0.84 -21.54 0.72
C TYR A 146 0.54 -21.49 1.40
N TYR A 147 0.76 -20.49 2.24
CA TYR A 147 1.97 -20.36 3.06
C TYR A 147 1.91 -21.12 4.39
N GLY A 148 0.99 -22.09 4.55
CA GLY A 148 0.87 -22.89 5.76
C GLY A 148 0.51 -22.08 7.01
N ASN A 149 -0.32 -21.07 6.86
CA ASN A 149 -0.71 -20.09 7.88
C ASN A 149 0.46 -19.18 8.34
N GLN A 150 1.42 -18.97 7.46
CA GLN A 150 2.58 -18.12 7.68
C GLN A 150 2.71 -17.04 6.59
N LEU A 151 1.60 -16.48 6.14
CA LEU A 151 1.63 -15.32 5.23
C LEU A 151 2.39 -14.16 5.88
N LEU A 152 2.15 -13.91 7.16
CA LEU A 152 3.01 -13.11 8.01
C LEU A 152 3.91 -14.05 8.85
N LEU A 153 5.21 -13.84 8.79
CA LEU A 153 6.20 -14.67 9.50
C LEU A 153 6.29 -14.36 11.00
N VAL A 154 5.68 -13.27 11.44
CA VAL A 154 5.65 -12.83 12.83
C VAL A 154 4.22 -12.58 13.29
N LYS A 155 4.02 -12.68 14.61
CA LYS A 155 2.70 -12.52 15.22
C LYS A 155 2.19 -11.09 15.09
N SER A 156 0.93 -10.92 14.71
CA SER A 156 0.33 -9.60 14.62
C SER A 156 -0.01 -9.00 15.99
N LEU A 157 -0.20 -7.67 16.01
CA LEU A 157 -0.70 -6.92 17.16
C LEU A 157 -2.06 -7.48 17.64
N PHE A 158 -2.98 -7.74 16.70
CA PHE A 158 -4.30 -8.29 17.00
C PHE A 158 -4.20 -9.69 17.61
N ALA A 159 -3.41 -10.58 17.01
CA ALA A 159 -3.16 -11.90 17.58
C ALA A 159 -2.50 -11.83 18.96
N THR A 160 -1.64 -10.83 19.18
CA THR A 160 -1.01 -10.59 20.48
C THR A 160 -2.04 -10.15 21.54
N ALA A 161 -2.90 -9.18 21.20
CA ALA A 161 -4.00 -8.74 22.05
C ALA A 161 -4.98 -9.89 22.39
N GLN A 162 -5.39 -10.64 21.38
CA GLN A 162 -6.30 -11.79 21.54
C GLN A 162 -5.69 -12.88 22.43
N SER A 163 -4.40 -13.15 22.32
CA SER A 163 -3.72 -14.10 23.19
C SER A 163 -3.68 -13.66 24.66
N ALA A 164 -3.83 -12.37 24.91
CA ALA A 164 -3.98 -11.78 26.24
C ALA A 164 -5.45 -11.72 26.70
N GLY A 165 -6.39 -12.29 25.92
CA GLY A 165 -7.82 -12.28 26.24
C GLY A 165 -8.53 -10.96 25.92
N LEU A 166 -7.90 -10.05 25.17
CA LEU A 166 -8.49 -8.77 24.80
C LEU A 166 -9.40 -8.93 23.58
N VAL A 167 -10.56 -8.31 23.63
CA VAL A 167 -11.49 -8.26 22.49
C VAL A 167 -10.96 -7.30 21.45
N THR A 168 -11.02 -7.68 20.18
CA THR A 168 -10.54 -6.88 19.06
C THR A 168 -11.60 -6.71 17.97
N ALA A 169 -11.49 -5.64 17.17
CA ALA A 169 -12.34 -5.40 16.02
C ALA A 169 -11.57 -4.74 14.88
N THR A 170 -11.81 -5.19 13.66
CA THR A 170 -11.27 -4.56 12.43
C THR A 170 -12.42 -4.19 11.50
N ILE A 171 -12.40 -2.95 11.03
CA ILE A 171 -13.49 -2.34 10.27
C ILE A 171 -12.92 -1.69 9.02
N GLY A 172 -13.55 -1.87 7.86
CA GLY A 172 -13.32 -1.03 6.68
C GLY A 172 -12.77 -1.75 5.46
N LYS A 173 -11.71 -1.19 4.85
CA LYS A 173 -11.13 -1.64 3.57
C LYS A 173 -10.77 -3.12 3.61
N SER A 174 -11.35 -3.92 2.70
CA SER A 174 -11.00 -5.34 2.54
C SER A 174 -9.49 -5.49 2.31
N GLY A 175 -8.93 -6.62 2.65
CA GLY A 175 -7.48 -6.82 2.60
C GLY A 175 -6.74 -6.06 3.70
N ALA A 176 -6.69 -4.75 3.64
CA ALA A 176 -5.91 -3.92 4.56
C ALA A 176 -6.38 -3.99 6.02
N ALA A 177 -7.69 -4.00 6.26
CA ALA A 177 -8.24 -4.27 7.60
C ALA A 177 -8.13 -5.76 7.97
N PHE A 178 -8.26 -6.67 6.99
CA PHE A 178 -8.25 -8.10 7.25
C PHE A 178 -6.87 -8.65 7.60
N ILE A 179 -5.78 -8.11 7.01
CA ILE A 179 -4.41 -8.57 7.32
C ILE A 179 -4.03 -8.38 8.79
N GLN A 180 -4.73 -7.49 9.51
CA GLN A 180 -4.51 -7.25 10.93
C GLN A 180 -4.86 -8.51 11.76
N ASP A 181 -5.90 -9.25 11.34
CA ASP A 181 -6.44 -10.41 12.06
C ASP A 181 -6.66 -11.63 11.15
N LEU A 182 -5.60 -12.10 10.49
CA LEU A 182 -5.62 -13.31 9.65
C LEU A 182 -6.12 -14.56 10.41
N GLY A 183 -5.98 -14.56 11.74
CA GLY A 183 -6.47 -15.62 12.62
C GLY A 183 -7.96 -15.58 12.88
N LYS A 184 -8.65 -14.51 12.47
CA LYS A 184 -10.11 -14.32 12.64
C LYS A 184 -10.58 -14.46 14.10
N GLY A 185 -9.76 -13.98 15.03
CA GLY A 185 -10.06 -14.07 16.47
C GLY A 185 -10.93 -12.93 16.99
N GLY A 186 -11.09 -11.86 16.22
CA GLY A 186 -11.88 -10.67 16.55
C GLY A 186 -13.16 -10.54 15.74
N TYR A 187 -13.77 -9.35 15.86
CA TYR A 187 -14.91 -8.93 15.04
C TYR A 187 -14.40 -8.24 13.78
N PHE A 188 -15.00 -8.55 12.65
CA PHE A 188 -14.64 -8.00 11.36
C PHE A 188 -15.89 -7.52 10.61
N LEU A 189 -15.81 -6.31 10.04
CA LEU A 189 -16.82 -5.75 9.16
C LEU A 189 -16.12 -4.95 8.07
N ASP A 190 -16.27 -5.37 6.82
CA ASP A 190 -15.85 -4.60 5.66
C ASP A 190 -17.01 -4.41 4.68
N GLU A 191 -16.70 -3.83 3.52
CA GLU A 191 -17.65 -3.61 2.45
C GLU A 191 -18.24 -4.89 1.85
N ASN A 192 -17.63 -6.05 2.14
CA ASN A 192 -17.99 -7.34 1.56
C ASN A 192 -18.36 -8.40 2.59
N SER A 193 -17.93 -8.27 3.83
CA SER A 193 -17.95 -9.37 4.78
C SER A 193 -18.20 -8.95 6.22
N VAL A 194 -18.81 -9.85 6.99
CA VAL A 194 -19.02 -9.73 8.44
C VAL A 194 -18.58 -11.02 9.11
N MET A 195 -17.78 -10.92 10.16
CA MET A 195 -17.29 -12.05 10.93
C MET A 195 -17.28 -11.76 12.43
N PRO A 196 -17.42 -12.77 13.29
CA PRO A 196 -17.84 -14.15 13.00
C PRO A 196 -19.33 -14.26 12.64
N ARG A 197 -19.79 -15.45 12.27
CA ARG A 197 -21.19 -15.71 11.92
C ARG A 197 -22.19 -15.21 12.98
N GLY A 198 -21.84 -15.27 14.25
CA GLY A 198 -22.67 -14.76 15.34
C GLY A 198 -22.93 -13.26 15.22
N LEU A 199 -21.94 -12.47 14.79
CA LEU A 199 -22.11 -11.04 14.57
C LEU A 199 -23.12 -10.75 13.46
N VAL A 200 -23.13 -11.56 12.40
CA VAL A 200 -24.13 -11.43 11.31
C VAL A 200 -25.55 -11.51 11.87
N THR A 201 -25.83 -12.58 12.63
CA THR A 201 -27.17 -12.78 13.25
C THR A 201 -27.53 -11.65 14.21
N GLU A 202 -26.57 -11.17 14.97
CA GLU A 202 -26.80 -10.06 15.91
C GLU A 202 -27.11 -8.75 15.18
N LEU A 203 -26.37 -8.43 14.11
CA LEU A 203 -26.63 -7.23 13.31
C LEU A 203 -28.00 -7.29 12.65
N GLN A 204 -28.39 -8.43 12.07
CA GLN A 204 -29.71 -8.64 11.49
C GLN A 204 -30.82 -8.43 12.54
N ASN A 205 -30.68 -9.05 13.72
CA ASN A 205 -31.65 -8.95 14.78
C ASN A 205 -31.80 -7.52 15.33
N ASN A 206 -30.77 -6.70 15.17
CA ASN A 206 -30.78 -5.27 15.56
C ASN A 206 -31.11 -4.35 14.40
N GLY A 207 -31.56 -4.86 13.25
CA GLY A 207 -32.05 -4.08 12.13
C GLY A 207 -30.97 -3.46 11.25
N TYR A 208 -29.70 -3.85 11.41
CA TYR A 208 -28.64 -3.37 10.53
C TYR A 208 -28.71 -4.06 9.18
N ALA A 209 -28.56 -3.29 8.13
CA ALA A 209 -28.37 -3.84 6.79
C ALA A 209 -27.08 -4.67 6.77
N LEU A 210 -27.09 -5.71 5.95
CA LEU A 210 -25.91 -6.55 5.78
C LEU A 210 -25.42 -6.53 4.35
N PRO A 211 -24.14 -6.73 4.17
CA PRO A 211 -23.59 -7.03 2.87
C PRO A 211 -24.34 -8.19 2.19
N THR A 212 -24.78 -8.00 0.94
CA THR A 212 -25.72 -8.91 0.28
C THR A 212 -25.08 -10.13 -0.36
N ASN A 213 -23.78 -10.22 -0.44
CA ASN A 213 -23.16 -11.33 -1.13
C ASN A 213 -21.83 -11.74 -0.55
N THR A 214 -21.88 -12.51 0.48
CA THR A 214 -20.70 -13.14 1.05
C THR A 214 -20.71 -14.64 0.83
N THR A 215 -20.85 -15.08 -0.42
CA THR A 215 -20.52 -16.47 -0.77
C THR A 215 -19.01 -16.70 -0.76
N HIS A 216 -18.29 -15.72 -0.28
CA HIS A 216 -16.87 -15.69 -0.43
C HIS A 216 -16.14 -16.43 0.67
N GLY A 217 -15.49 -17.50 0.27
CA GLY A 217 -14.20 -17.91 0.75
C GLY A 217 -14.06 -18.39 2.18
N TYR A 218 -15.08 -18.43 2.98
CA TYR A 218 -15.02 -19.12 4.25
C TYR A 218 -15.48 -20.56 4.08
N SER A 219 -14.54 -21.48 4.02
CA SER A 219 -14.82 -22.89 4.19
C SER A 219 -14.90 -23.21 5.69
N GLY A 220 -15.96 -23.87 6.14
CA GLY A 220 -16.11 -24.30 7.51
C GLY A 220 -17.17 -23.56 8.31
N ALA A 221 -17.04 -23.59 9.65
CA ALA A 221 -18.04 -23.04 10.58
C ALA A 221 -18.25 -21.52 10.45
N ASP A 222 -17.30 -20.82 9.86
CA ASP A 222 -17.34 -19.38 9.64
C ASP A 222 -17.88 -18.96 8.28
N ALA A 223 -18.22 -19.93 7.41
CA ALA A 223 -18.83 -19.61 6.12
C ALA A 223 -20.22 -19.01 6.34
N VAL A 224 -20.37 -17.77 5.89
CA VAL A 224 -21.63 -17.05 5.97
C VAL A 224 -22.14 -16.82 4.58
N THR A 225 -23.29 -17.43 4.26
CA THR A 225 -24.08 -17.02 3.10
C THR A 225 -25.06 -15.97 3.61
N LEU A 226 -24.87 -14.74 3.22
CA LEU A 226 -25.80 -13.68 3.53
C LEU A 226 -26.83 -13.60 2.40
N ALA A 227 -28.05 -13.97 2.68
CA ALA A 227 -29.16 -13.65 1.82
C ALA A 227 -29.42 -12.14 1.89
N GLY A 228 -29.71 -11.50 0.77
CA GLY A 228 -30.12 -10.12 0.72
C GLY A 228 -31.20 -9.83 1.77
N SER A 229 -31.00 -8.85 2.60
CA SER A 229 -31.83 -8.62 3.75
C SER A 229 -31.97 -7.12 4.07
N ASN A 230 -33.11 -6.75 4.61
CA ASN A 230 -33.32 -5.47 5.25
C ASN A 230 -33.04 -4.23 4.36
N GLY A 231 -33.41 -4.27 3.09
CA GLY A 231 -33.11 -3.17 2.17
C GLY A 231 -31.61 -3.02 1.90
N ALA A 232 -30.86 -4.05 2.23
CA ALA A 232 -29.44 -4.10 1.90
C ALA A 232 -29.23 -3.90 0.39
N PRO A 233 -28.14 -3.25 0.03
CA PRO A 233 -27.82 -2.98 -1.35
C PRO A 233 -27.69 -4.24 -2.15
N THR A 234 -28.06 -4.16 -3.41
CA THR A 234 -27.89 -5.28 -4.33
C THR A 234 -26.42 -5.53 -4.54
N ALA A 235 -25.98 -6.73 -4.24
CA ALA A 235 -24.65 -7.17 -4.61
C ALA A 235 -24.48 -7.13 -6.11
N LYS A 236 -23.40 -6.58 -6.53
CA LYS A 236 -22.94 -6.63 -7.90
C LYS A 236 -21.73 -7.52 -7.94
N ALA A 237 -21.86 -8.72 -8.56
CA ALA A 237 -20.73 -9.58 -8.91
C ALA A 237 -19.61 -9.62 -7.85
N GLY A 238 -19.94 -9.94 -6.60
CA GLY A 238 -18.96 -10.02 -5.52
C GLY A 238 -18.67 -8.72 -4.75
N TYR A 239 -19.21 -7.59 -5.17
CA TYR A 239 -19.21 -6.36 -4.40
C TYR A 239 -20.53 -6.14 -3.73
N ILE A 240 -20.48 -5.60 -2.52
CA ILE A 240 -21.62 -4.93 -1.96
C ILE A 240 -21.66 -3.57 -2.58
N THR A 241 -22.57 -3.40 -3.52
CA THR A 241 -22.96 -2.07 -3.96
C THR A 241 -24.06 -1.63 -3.03
N PHE A 242 -23.76 -0.76 -2.09
CA PHE A 242 -24.78 -0.11 -1.33
C PHE A 242 -25.65 0.70 -2.28
N ASN A 243 -26.96 0.44 -2.27
CA ASN A 243 -27.90 1.36 -2.85
C ASN A 243 -27.84 2.64 -2.00
N THR A 244 -27.07 3.61 -2.44
CA THR A 244 -26.79 4.83 -1.69
C THR A 244 -28.06 5.53 -1.25
N THR A 245 -29.11 5.55 -2.07
CA THR A 245 -30.37 6.23 -1.74
C THR A 245 -31.13 5.55 -0.60
N ALA A 246 -31.36 4.25 -0.68
CA ALA A 246 -32.04 3.51 0.38
C ALA A 246 -31.18 3.41 1.63
N TYR A 247 -29.89 3.35 1.46
CA TYR A 247 -28.92 3.29 2.51
C TYR A 247 -28.76 4.62 3.24
N ASP A 248 -28.68 5.71 2.48
CA ASP A 248 -28.64 7.06 3.02
C ASP A 248 -29.88 7.35 3.86
N ALA A 249 -31.07 6.96 3.40
CA ALA A 249 -32.30 7.07 4.13
C ALA A 249 -32.31 6.25 5.44
N ALA A 250 -31.76 5.03 5.38
CA ALA A 250 -31.72 4.13 6.55
C ALA A 250 -30.64 4.50 7.55
N SER A 251 -29.50 5.02 7.10
CA SER A 251 -28.34 5.36 7.93
C SER A 251 -28.27 6.84 8.31
N GLY A 252 -29.12 7.68 7.73
CA GLY A 252 -29.08 9.13 7.91
C GLY A 252 -27.84 9.77 7.27
N VAL A 253 -27.27 9.15 6.24
CA VAL A 253 -26.13 9.72 5.50
C VAL A 253 -26.58 10.99 4.82
N THR A 254 -25.91 12.07 5.11
CA THR A 254 -26.06 13.34 4.40
C THR A 254 -24.93 13.46 3.40
N ALA A 255 -25.25 13.76 2.15
CA ALA A 255 -24.23 14.04 1.15
C ALA A 255 -23.31 15.17 1.65
N ILE A 256 -22.00 15.01 1.45
CA ILE A 256 -21.04 16.03 1.84
C ILE A 256 -21.16 17.20 0.86
N PRO A 257 -21.47 18.41 1.32
CA PRO A 257 -21.60 19.55 0.43
C PRO A 257 -20.27 19.83 -0.26
N ALA A 258 -20.31 20.08 -1.56
CA ALA A 258 -19.18 20.62 -2.27
C ALA A 258 -18.84 22.00 -1.69
N ARG A 259 -17.55 22.29 -1.46
CA ARG A 259 -17.12 23.61 -1.01
C ARG A 259 -16.97 24.59 -2.15
N ASP A 260 -16.61 24.08 -3.30
CA ASP A 260 -16.60 24.87 -4.53
C ASP A 260 -17.91 24.63 -5.27
N SER A 261 -18.81 25.58 -5.21
CA SER A 261 -20.10 25.49 -5.87
C SER A 261 -20.02 25.51 -7.40
N SER A 262 -18.89 25.86 -7.95
CA SER A 262 -18.63 25.81 -9.40
C SER A 262 -18.20 24.44 -9.89
N ASP A 263 -17.72 23.58 -8.99
CA ASP A 263 -17.28 22.22 -9.31
C ASP A 263 -18.39 21.21 -8.96
N THR A 264 -19.18 20.87 -9.96
CA THR A 264 -20.24 19.86 -9.81
C THR A 264 -19.73 18.42 -9.87
N THR A 265 -18.44 18.22 -10.11
CA THR A 265 -17.83 16.88 -10.20
C THR A 265 -17.24 16.40 -8.88
N GLN A 266 -17.27 17.24 -7.83
CA GLN A 266 -16.79 16.85 -6.51
C GLN A 266 -17.50 15.59 -6.02
N ALA A 267 -16.70 14.61 -5.67
CA ALA A 267 -17.18 13.32 -5.20
C ALA A 267 -16.40 12.86 -3.97
N ALA A 268 -17.10 12.13 -3.11
CA ALA A 268 -16.52 11.36 -2.03
C ALA A 268 -17.00 9.91 -2.21
N PRO A 269 -16.34 9.13 -3.06
CA PRO A 269 -16.70 7.73 -3.28
C PRO A 269 -16.76 6.99 -1.95
N GLU A 270 -17.67 6.03 -1.85
CA GLU A 270 -17.79 5.16 -0.68
C GLU A 270 -18.20 5.85 0.64
N ASP A 271 -18.55 7.14 0.61
CA ASP A 271 -18.96 7.86 1.83
C ASP A 271 -20.12 7.16 2.55
N ALA A 272 -21.12 6.70 1.82
CA ALA A 272 -22.26 5.97 2.37
C ALA A 272 -21.83 4.65 3.04
N ALA A 273 -20.94 3.88 2.41
CA ALA A 273 -20.42 2.64 2.97
C ALA A 273 -19.58 2.90 4.22
N ASN A 274 -18.68 3.88 4.17
CA ASN A 274 -17.86 4.26 5.31
C ASN A 274 -18.70 4.71 6.51
N LYS A 275 -19.73 5.52 6.26
CA LYS A 275 -20.67 5.96 7.30
C LYS A 275 -21.44 4.81 7.90
N TYR A 276 -21.89 3.87 7.08
CA TYR A 276 -22.55 2.66 7.59
C TYR A 276 -21.63 1.88 8.53
N MET A 277 -20.43 1.54 8.07
CA MET A 277 -19.49 0.79 8.88
C MET A 277 -19.15 1.53 10.18
N MET A 278 -18.96 2.85 10.12
CA MET A 278 -18.78 3.69 11.31
C MET A 278 -19.99 3.65 12.23
N SER A 279 -21.21 3.71 11.70
CA SER A 279 -22.44 3.61 12.49
C SER A 279 -22.58 2.26 13.19
N VAL A 280 -22.33 1.16 12.48
CA VAL A 280 -22.32 -0.19 13.08
C VAL A 280 -21.26 -0.28 14.17
N PHE A 281 -20.07 0.26 13.91
CA PHE A 281 -19.00 0.27 14.91
C PHE A 281 -19.40 1.05 16.17
N THR A 282 -19.81 2.30 16.02
CA THR A 282 -20.08 3.21 17.16
C THR A 282 -21.35 2.89 17.92
N GLN A 283 -22.39 2.39 17.23
CA GLN A 283 -23.71 2.13 17.84
C GLN A 283 -23.88 0.68 18.30
N TYR A 284 -23.11 -0.26 17.77
CA TYR A 284 -23.25 -1.68 18.12
C TYR A 284 -21.94 -2.31 18.61
N ILE A 285 -20.91 -2.36 17.76
CA ILE A 285 -19.67 -3.10 18.11
C ILE A 285 -18.99 -2.48 19.33
N LEU A 286 -18.81 -1.17 19.34
CA LEU A 286 -18.14 -0.45 20.42
C LEU A 286 -18.86 -0.60 21.79
N PRO A 287 -20.16 -0.33 21.92
CA PRO A 287 -20.85 -0.44 23.21
C PRO A 287 -21.15 -1.89 23.62
N VAL A 288 -21.42 -2.79 22.69
CA VAL A 288 -21.84 -4.17 22.99
C VAL A 288 -20.65 -5.11 23.12
N LYS A 289 -19.72 -5.08 22.17
CA LYS A 289 -18.55 -5.97 22.16
C LYS A 289 -17.38 -5.40 22.94
N LYS A 290 -17.33 -4.08 23.12
CA LYS A 290 -16.33 -3.35 23.92
C LYS A 290 -14.87 -3.72 23.56
N PRO A 291 -14.47 -3.69 22.28
CA PRO A 291 -13.13 -4.04 21.92
C PRO A 291 -12.11 -3.13 22.62
N MET A 292 -11.02 -3.72 23.08
CA MET A 292 -9.89 -3.00 23.67
C MET A 292 -8.90 -2.51 22.59
N LEU A 293 -8.88 -3.19 21.47
CA LEU A 293 -8.14 -2.81 20.27
C LEU A 293 -9.08 -2.82 19.09
N SER A 294 -9.11 -1.71 18.36
CA SER A 294 -9.82 -1.64 17.08
C SER A 294 -8.93 -1.00 16.02
N LEU A 295 -9.10 -1.43 14.76
CA LEU A 295 -8.58 -0.72 13.62
C LEU A 295 -9.76 -0.40 12.69
N ILE A 296 -9.81 0.86 12.23
CA ILE A 296 -10.78 1.34 11.25
C ILE A 296 -9.99 1.86 10.06
N TRP A 297 -10.20 1.29 8.89
CA TRP A 297 -9.45 1.64 7.69
C TRP A 297 -10.41 1.90 6.53
N PHE A 298 -10.54 3.15 6.12
CA PHE A 298 -11.36 3.51 4.97
C PHE A 298 -10.47 3.93 3.79
N ARG A 299 -10.99 3.73 2.57
CA ARG A 299 -10.24 3.94 1.32
C ARG A 299 -9.96 5.40 0.98
N THR A 300 -10.59 6.33 1.69
CA THR A 300 -10.50 7.76 1.43
C THR A 300 -9.42 8.40 2.32
N PRO A 301 -8.59 9.34 1.82
CA PRO A 301 -8.68 10.03 0.52
C PRO A 301 -8.05 9.31 -0.69
N ASP A 302 -7.32 8.23 -0.53
CA ASP A 302 -6.55 7.52 -1.55
C ASP A 302 -7.34 7.26 -2.86
N ASN A 303 -8.51 6.62 -2.77
CA ASN A 303 -9.33 6.35 -3.96
C ASN A 303 -9.71 7.62 -4.74
N VAL A 304 -9.90 8.73 -4.04
CA VAL A 304 -10.20 10.02 -4.67
C VAL A 304 -8.94 10.59 -5.32
N GLU A 305 -7.80 10.45 -4.67
CA GLU A 305 -6.52 10.91 -5.20
C GLU A 305 -6.10 10.12 -6.44
N HIS A 306 -6.34 8.81 -6.45
CA HIS A 306 -6.17 8.01 -7.66
C HIS A 306 -7.01 8.52 -8.84
N GLY A 307 -8.28 8.79 -8.59
CA GLY A 307 -9.21 9.20 -9.66
C GLY A 307 -9.05 10.63 -10.14
N TYR A 308 -8.64 11.54 -9.26
CA TYR A 308 -8.67 12.99 -9.53
C TYR A 308 -7.33 13.69 -9.31
N GLY A 309 -6.43 13.09 -8.56
CA GLY A 309 -5.12 13.63 -8.17
C GLY A 309 -5.15 14.42 -6.86
N PRO A 310 -4.00 14.52 -6.18
CA PRO A 310 -3.81 15.35 -5.01
C PRO A 310 -4.13 16.83 -5.27
N GLY A 311 -4.65 17.54 -4.26
CA GLY A 311 -4.92 18.98 -4.30
C GLY A 311 -6.24 19.38 -4.98
N THR A 312 -6.93 18.46 -5.63
CA THR A 312 -8.19 18.73 -6.32
C THR A 312 -9.35 19.00 -5.37
N SER A 313 -10.42 19.59 -5.88
CA SER A 313 -11.66 19.77 -5.11
C SER A 313 -12.31 18.45 -4.74
N ASN A 314 -12.17 17.43 -5.56
CA ASN A 314 -12.63 16.07 -5.24
C ASN A 314 -11.84 15.47 -4.07
N MET A 315 -10.51 15.59 -4.06
CA MET A 315 -9.68 15.17 -2.93
C MET A 315 -10.11 15.87 -1.63
N LYS A 316 -10.35 17.19 -1.68
CA LYS A 316 -10.85 17.95 -0.53
C LYS A 316 -12.24 17.47 -0.07
N ALA A 317 -13.12 17.06 -0.98
CA ALA A 317 -14.39 16.44 -0.62
C ALA A 317 -14.18 15.09 0.08
N GLY A 318 -13.22 14.28 -0.40
CA GLY A 318 -12.80 13.04 0.26
C GLY A 318 -12.29 13.27 1.67
N LEU A 319 -11.42 14.28 1.86
CA LEU A 319 -10.93 14.66 3.20
C LEU A 319 -12.07 15.03 4.15
N ARG A 320 -13.04 15.83 3.69
CA ARG A 320 -14.20 16.20 4.51
C ARG A 320 -15.08 14.99 4.85
N SER A 321 -15.23 14.05 3.91
CA SER A 321 -15.92 12.79 4.16
C SER A 321 -15.25 12.01 5.29
N GLN A 322 -13.96 11.84 5.18
CA GLN A 322 -13.19 11.07 6.16
C GLN A 322 -13.18 11.78 7.54
N ASP A 323 -13.07 13.10 7.56
CA ASP A 323 -13.11 13.89 8.80
C ASP A 323 -14.48 13.81 9.48
N ALA A 324 -15.56 13.72 8.71
CA ALA A 324 -16.89 13.47 9.25
C ALA A 324 -16.97 12.09 9.95
N ARG A 325 -16.32 11.06 9.38
CA ARG A 325 -16.24 9.74 10.03
C ARG A 325 -15.47 9.80 11.36
N LEU A 326 -14.38 10.56 11.40
CA LEU A 326 -13.66 10.80 12.67
C LEU A 326 -14.54 11.54 13.68
N GLY A 327 -15.29 12.54 13.25
CA GLY A 327 -16.27 13.24 14.10
C GLY A 327 -17.33 12.30 14.67
N GLU A 328 -17.84 11.37 13.87
CA GLU A 328 -18.79 10.33 14.31
C GLU A 328 -18.16 9.35 15.30
N LEU A 329 -16.91 8.97 15.12
CA LEU A 329 -16.17 8.15 16.09
C LEU A 329 -16.07 8.86 17.45
N ILE A 330 -15.63 10.12 17.44
CA ILE A 330 -15.51 10.95 18.66
C ILE A 330 -16.86 11.10 19.35
N ALA A 331 -17.93 11.39 18.58
CA ALA A 331 -19.28 11.50 19.11
C ALA A 331 -19.78 10.16 19.69
N GLY A 332 -19.49 9.05 19.01
CA GLY A 332 -19.84 7.71 19.47
C GLY A 332 -19.13 7.33 20.78
N LEU A 333 -17.86 7.68 20.92
CA LEU A 333 -17.11 7.49 22.17
C LEU A 333 -17.73 8.30 23.32
N ARG A 334 -18.07 9.56 23.09
CA ARG A 334 -18.74 10.42 24.09
C ARG A 334 -20.12 9.87 24.49
N ALA A 335 -20.93 9.48 23.51
CA ALA A 335 -22.26 8.91 23.76
C ALA A 335 -22.21 7.63 24.61
N ASN A 336 -21.11 6.88 24.53
CA ASN A 336 -20.90 5.67 25.31
C ASN A 336 -20.06 5.90 26.59
N GLY A 337 -19.70 7.15 26.91
CA GLY A 337 -18.87 7.49 28.08
C GLY A 337 -17.46 6.88 28.03
N MET A 338 -16.92 6.72 26.83
CA MET A 338 -15.62 6.06 26.59
C MET A 338 -14.51 7.03 26.14
N ASP A 339 -14.83 8.28 25.84
CA ASP A 339 -13.92 9.28 25.30
C ASP A 339 -12.70 9.53 26.22
N SER A 340 -12.91 9.69 27.52
CA SER A 340 -11.81 9.91 28.49
C SER A 340 -10.94 8.68 28.77
N THR A 341 -11.34 7.51 28.28
CA THR A 341 -10.66 6.22 28.52
C THR A 341 -10.15 5.54 27.24
N THR A 342 -10.23 6.23 26.10
CA THR A 342 -9.87 5.68 24.80
C THR A 342 -8.83 6.55 24.12
N ASN A 343 -7.79 5.92 23.61
CA ASN A 343 -6.85 6.54 22.72
C ASN A 343 -7.33 6.43 21.27
N ILE A 344 -7.16 7.50 20.50
CA ILE A 344 -7.35 7.53 19.05
C ILE A 344 -5.96 7.77 18.42
N VAL A 345 -5.54 6.88 17.55
CA VAL A 345 -4.34 7.01 16.73
C VAL A 345 -4.80 7.13 15.29
N VAL A 346 -4.69 8.32 14.72
CA VAL A 346 -4.94 8.53 13.28
C VAL A 346 -3.59 8.44 12.57
N VAL A 347 -3.51 7.53 11.61
CA VAL A 347 -2.29 7.30 10.84
C VAL A 347 -2.64 7.11 9.37
N SER A 348 -1.78 7.55 8.48
CA SER A 348 -1.82 7.16 7.08
C SER A 348 -0.86 6.02 6.81
N ASP A 349 -1.19 5.20 5.84
CA ASP A 349 -0.30 4.14 5.36
C ASP A 349 0.81 4.70 4.47
N HIS A 350 0.51 5.67 3.62
CA HIS A 350 1.46 6.37 2.73
C HIS A 350 0.99 7.81 2.45
N GLY A 351 1.85 8.57 1.77
CA GLY A 351 1.43 9.79 1.13
C GLY A 351 0.94 9.54 -0.30
N HIS A 352 0.95 10.56 -1.17
CA HIS A 352 0.42 10.46 -2.53
C HIS A 352 1.06 11.50 -3.45
N SER A 353 1.34 11.14 -4.69
CA SER A 353 1.93 12.00 -5.71
C SER A 353 1.00 12.14 -6.92
N SER A 354 1.18 13.20 -7.71
CA SER A 354 0.47 13.35 -8.98
C SER A 354 1.19 12.55 -10.07
N VAL A 355 0.45 11.79 -10.87
CA VAL A 355 0.98 11.07 -12.05
C VAL A 355 0.51 11.70 -13.34
N SER A 356 -0.31 12.70 -13.27
CA SER A 356 -0.72 13.53 -14.39
C SER A 356 -0.62 15.01 -14.05
N GLY A 357 -0.25 15.80 -15.02
CA GLY A 357 -0.09 17.24 -14.81
C GLY A 357 0.24 17.99 -16.09
N PRO A 358 0.43 19.31 -16.00
CA PRO A 358 0.84 20.11 -17.13
C PRO A 358 2.08 19.55 -17.80
N VAL A 359 2.06 19.46 -19.11
CA VAL A 359 3.12 18.85 -19.93
C VAL A 359 4.53 19.32 -19.55
N GLY A 360 4.70 20.59 -19.24
CA GLY A 360 6.01 21.14 -18.88
C GLY A 360 6.56 20.69 -17.54
N LEU A 361 5.73 20.12 -16.67
CA LEU A 361 6.15 19.64 -15.35
C LEU A 361 6.71 18.21 -15.40
N TYR A 362 6.36 17.48 -16.42
CA TYR A 362 6.89 16.13 -16.60
C TYR A 362 8.06 16.18 -17.57
N PRO A 363 9.22 16.38 -17.10
CA PRO A 363 10.40 16.36 -17.91
C PRO A 363 10.60 15.12 -18.67
N LEU A 364 10.20 14.16 -17.97
CA LEU A 364 10.51 12.92 -18.37
C LEU A 364 9.67 12.41 -19.40
N ARG A 365 8.59 12.97 -19.51
CA ARG A 365 7.75 12.55 -20.37
C ARG A 365 7.81 12.95 -21.57
N ALA A 366 8.61 13.35 -21.76
CA ALA A 366 9.00 13.37 -23.04
C ALA A 366 9.05 12.07 -23.74
N ILE A 367 8.45 11.12 -23.31
CA ILE A 367 8.28 9.96 -24.09
C ILE A 367 7.56 10.37 -25.36
N THR A 368 8.36 10.79 -26.23
CA THR A 368 8.18 10.93 -27.63
C THR A 368 6.79 11.13 -28.16
N ALA A 369 6.36 12.29 -28.12
CA ALA A 369 5.62 12.83 -29.25
C ALA A 369 6.49 12.83 -30.49
N SER A 370 7.02 11.71 -30.93
CA SER A 370 7.70 11.74 -32.20
C SER A 370 6.65 11.84 -33.31
N ALA A 371 6.91 12.66 -34.31
CA ALA A 371 6.10 12.75 -35.52
C ALA A 371 5.91 11.43 -36.26
N SER A 372 6.59 10.37 -35.85
CA SER A 372 6.45 9.02 -36.37
C SER A 372 5.42 8.15 -35.64
N LEU A 373 4.78 8.66 -34.60
CA LEU A 373 3.67 7.94 -33.98
C LEU A 373 2.44 8.08 -34.85
N PRO A 374 1.76 6.98 -35.13
CA PRO A 374 0.64 6.99 -36.07
C PRO A 374 -0.45 8.01 -35.74
N ASN A 375 -0.54 8.38 -34.47
CA ASN A 375 -1.61 9.25 -34.00
C ASN A 375 -1.13 10.47 -33.24
N GLY A 376 0.18 10.66 -33.07
CA GLY A 376 0.72 11.77 -32.25
C GLY A 376 0.22 11.71 -30.81
N PRO A 377 0.70 12.57 -29.95
CA PRO A 377 0.14 12.73 -28.63
C PRO A 377 -1.23 13.38 -28.78
N LEU A 378 -2.18 12.82 -28.10
CA LEU A 378 -3.56 13.15 -28.33
C LEU A 378 -4.18 13.81 -27.16
N VAL A 379 -5.10 14.63 -27.48
CA VAL A 379 -5.89 15.39 -26.56
C VAL A 379 -7.34 15.04 -26.78
N ASN A 380 -7.98 14.47 -25.77
CA ASN A 380 -9.44 14.33 -25.73
C ASN A 380 -10.09 13.92 -27.07
N GLY A 381 -9.66 12.79 -27.61
CA GLY A 381 -10.21 12.28 -28.85
C GLY A 381 -9.70 12.96 -30.12
N SER A 382 -8.74 13.86 -30.03
CA SER A 382 -8.05 14.37 -31.20
C SER A 382 -7.15 13.28 -31.77
N THR A 383 -7.35 12.96 -33.00
CA THR A 383 -6.60 11.96 -33.74
C THR A 383 -5.40 12.61 -34.41
N SER A 384 -4.68 11.93 -35.14
CA SER A 384 -3.48 12.20 -35.89
C SER A 384 -3.13 13.69 -36.16
N GLY A 385 -1.88 14.01 -36.12
CA GLY A 385 -1.39 15.30 -36.58
C GLY A 385 -1.21 16.36 -35.51
N THR A 386 -1.22 15.98 -34.22
CA THR A 386 -0.90 16.93 -33.15
C THR A 386 0.56 17.33 -33.25
N SER A 387 0.80 18.58 -33.60
CA SER A 387 2.16 19.14 -33.70
C SER A 387 2.69 19.56 -32.34
N ALA A 388 4.00 19.76 -32.22
CA ALA A 388 4.62 20.34 -31.05
C ALA A 388 3.98 21.68 -30.63
N ALA A 389 3.59 22.51 -31.60
CA ALA A 389 2.88 23.77 -31.35
C ALA A 389 1.49 23.52 -30.71
N THR A 390 0.79 22.49 -31.17
CA THR A 390 -0.49 22.09 -30.59
C THR A 390 -0.31 21.60 -29.15
N LEU A 391 0.74 20.83 -28.88
CA LEU A 391 1.07 20.39 -27.52
C LEU A 391 1.40 21.56 -26.59
N GLY A 392 2.13 22.54 -27.08
CA GLY A 392 2.37 23.76 -26.33
C GLY A 392 1.08 24.53 -25.99
N ALA A 393 0.15 24.61 -26.95
CA ALA A 393 -1.18 25.20 -26.74
C ALA A 393 -2.02 24.37 -25.75
N ILE A 394 -1.92 23.06 -25.81
CA ILE A 394 -2.58 22.14 -24.89
C ILE A 394 -2.05 22.32 -23.46
N SER A 395 -0.73 22.37 -23.31
CA SER A 395 -0.11 22.64 -22.01
C SER A 395 -0.57 23.98 -21.43
N ALA A 396 -0.63 25.01 -22.27
CA ALA A 396 -1.10 26.34 -21.87
C ALA A 396 -2.61 26.35 -21.49
N SER A 397 -3.40 25.44 -22.03
CA SER A 397 -4.83 25.30 -21.69
C SER A 397 -5.10 24.38 -20.51
N GLY A 398 -4.06 23.91 -19.81
CA GLY A 398 -4.22 23.10 -18.60
C GLY A 398 -4.44 21.60 -18.82
N TYR A 399 -4.21 21.09 -20.03
CA TYR A 399 -4.24 19.66 -20.27
C TYR A 399 -3.09 18.94 -19.59
N SER A 400 -3.35 17.72 -19.18
CA SER A 400 -2.41 16.86 -18.47
C SER A 400 -1.94 15.69 -19.32
N PHE A 401 -0.73 15.24 -19.07
CA PHE A 401 -0.21 13.97 -19.54
C PHE A 401 -0.14 12.99 -18.36
N SER A 402 -0.32 11.71 -18.63
CA SER A 402 -0.12 10.66 -17.65
C SER A 402 1.32 10.16 -17.68
N GLY A 403 1.88 9.88 -16.49
CA GLY A 403 3.16 9.21 -16.31
C GLY A 403 3.08 7.68 -16.37
N ASP A 404 2.03 7.13 -16.98
CA ASP A 404 1.78 5.69 -17.04
C ASP A 404 2.82 4.93 -17.87
N VAL A 405 3.42 3.90 -17.27
CA VAL A 405 4.49 3.07 -17.85
C VAL A 405 4.17 1.60 -17.62
N ARG A 406 4.06 0.82 -18.67
CA ARG A 406 3.91 -0.63 -18.54
C ARG A 406 5.25 -1.35 -18.74
N SER A 407 5.90 -1.70 -17.65
CA SER A 407 7.25 -2.28 -17.65
C SER A 407 7.34 -3.58 -18.46
N ALA A 408 6.34 -4.46 -18.38
CA ALA A 408 6.33 -5.71 -19.13
C ALA A 408 6.36 -5.47 -20.65
N ASP A 409 5.64 -4.46 -21.14
CA ASP A 409 5.62 -4.12 -22.56
C ASP A 409 6.95 -3.50 -23.02
N LEU A 410 7.52 -2.60 -22.21
CA LEU A 410 8.82 -2.01 -22.51
C LEU A 410 9.93 -3.08 -22.57
N LEU A 411 9.91 -4.01 -21.65
CA LEU A 411 10.85 -5.12 -21.60
C LEU A 411 10.68 -6.04 -22.83
N THR A 412 9.45 -6.41 -23.16
CA THR A 412 9.14 -7.24 -24.33
C THR A 412 9.55 -6.54 -25.63
N TYR A 413 9.27 -5.24 -25.73
CA TYR A 413 9.71 -4.42 -26.88
C TYR A 413 11.24 -4.43 -27.05
N ARG A 414 11.98 -4.52 -25.95
CA ARG A 414 13.44 -4.58 -25.94
C ARG A 414 14.00 -6.00 -26.05
N GLY A 415 13.15 -6.99 -26.28
CA GLY A 415 13.55 -8.37 -26.51
C GLY A 415 13.71 -9.23 -25.25
N PHE A 416 13.25 -8.74 -24.09
CA PHE A 416 13.15 -9.58 -22.91
C PHE A 416 11.94 -10.50 -23.00
N SER A 417 12.00 -11.64 -22.33
CA SER A 417 10.84 -12.52 -22.13
C SER A 417 10.11 -12.10 -20.86
N ALA A 418 9.25 -11.08 -20.95
CA ALA A 418 8.55 -10.52 -19.81
C ALA A 418 7.07 -10.91 -19.79
N TYR A 419 6.52 -11.07 -18.58
CA TYR A 419 5.16 -11.50 -18.32
C TYR A 419 4.61 -10.83 -17.06
N ASP A 420 3.38 -10.31 -17.08
CA ASP A 420 2.76 -9.63 -15.94
C ASP A 420 1.37 -10.16 -15.56
N GLY A 421 0.91 -11.23 -16.19
CA GLY A 421 -0.42 -11.77 -15.97
C GLY A 421 -1.57 -10.95 -16.54
N SER A 422 -1.29 -9.73 -16.99
CA SER A 422 -2.31 -8.87 -17.56
C SER A 422 -2.59 -9.21 -19.01
N GLY A 423 -3.78 -8.84 -19.47
CA GLY A 423 -4.07 -8.81 -20.89
C GLY A 423 -3.22 -7.76 -21.57
N CYS A 424 -2.57 -8.12 -22.65
CA CYS A 424 -1.98 -7.12 -23.51
C CYS A 424 -3.06 -6.27 -24.13
N THR A 425 -3.03 -4.98 -23.88
CA THR A 425 -3.87 -4.05 -24.60
C THR A 425 -3.15 -3.64 -25.87
N THR A 426 -3.85 -3.73 -26.99
CA THR A 426 -3.34 -3.25 -28.27
C THR A 426 -3.51 -1.76 -28.46
N SER A 427 -4.02 -1.04 -27.47
CA SER A 427 -3.83 0.39 -27.41
C SER A 427 -2.34 0.65 -27.21
N ALA A 428 -1.83 1.63 -27.93
CA ALA A 428 -0.54 2.17 -27.61
C ALA A 428 -0.48 2.36 -26.09
N MET A 429 0.67 2.04 -25.50
CA MET A 429 0.88 2.11 -24.08
C MET A 429 0.53 3.49 -23.51
N TYR A 430 0.63 4.47 -24.34
CA TYR A 430 0.24 5.83 -24.07
C TYR A 430 -0.85 6.25 -25.08
N GLY A 431 -1.93 6.70 -24.56
CA GLY A 431 -3.08 7.13 -25.36
C GLY A 431 -3.93 8.11 -24.55
N LEU A 432 -5.21 7.85 -24.47
CA LEU A 432 -6.06 8.43 -23.43
C LEU A 432 -6.26 7.37 -22.36
N ASP A 433 -6.11 7.77 -21.11
CA ASP A 433 -6.49 6.91 -19.98
C ASP A 433 -8.03 6.79 -19.87
N SER A 434 -8.49 6.01 -18.89
CA SER A 434 -9.91 5.82 -18.63
C SER A 434 -10.66 7.11 -18.27
N SER A 435 -9.92 8.16 -17.88
CA SER A 435 -10.44 9.49 -17.56
C SER A 435 -10.29 10.48 -18.72
N SER A 436 -9.93 9.99 -19.91
CA SER A 436 -9.68 10.80 -21.11
C SER A 436 -8.51 11.78 -20.94
N VAL A 437 -7.56 11.48 -20.06
CA VAL A 437 -6.31 12.24 -19.95
C VAL A 437 -5.35 11.76 -21.02
N PRO A 438 -4.77 12.67 -21.82
CA PRO A 438 -3.79 12.28 -22.83
C PRO A 438 -2.54 11.65 -22.20
N THR A 439 -2.14 10.52 -22.75
CA THR A 439 -0.89 9.85 -22.42
C THR A 439 0.05 9.89 -23.63
N VAL A 440 1.33 9.66 -23.42
CA VAL A 440 2.30 9.71 -24.51
C VAL A 440 2.54 8.31 -25.05
N PRO A 441 2.34 8.07 -26.36
CA PRO A 441 2.48 6.74 -26.93
C PRO A 441 3.94 6.27 -27.01
N VAL A 442 4.16 4.99 -26.73
CA VAL A 442 5.44 4.33 -27.01
C VAL A 442 5.56 4.08 -28.51
N LYS A 443 6.74 4.32 -29.05
CA LYS A 443 7.05 3.95 -30.41
C LYS A 443 7.10 2.43 -30.54
N LEU A 444 6.25 1.88 -31.40
CA LEU A 444 6.25 0.48 -31.72
C LEU A 444 7.42 0.16 -32.64
N ASP A 445 7.90 -1.07 -32.59
CA ASP A 445 8.81 -1.56 -33.60
C ASP A 445 8.10 -1.65 -34.98
N ALA A 446 8.86 -1.82 -36.03
CA ALA A 446 8.32 -1.95 -37.39
C ALA A 446 7.43 -3.19 -37.57
N ALA A 447 7.46 -4.14 -36.66
CA ALA A 447 6.63 -5.34 -36.66
C ALA A 447 5.34 -5.14 -35.86
N GLY A 448 5.22 -4.06 -35.09
CA GLY A 448 4.05 -3.73 -34.27
C GLY A 448 3.83 -4.71 -33.12
N THR A 449 4.91 -5.26 -32.59
CA THR A 449 4.84 -6.28 -31.54
C THR A 449 5.15 -5.64 -30.19
N LEU A 450 4.16 -5.47 -29.36
CA LEU A 450 4.34 -4.93 -28.01
C LEU A 450 4.26 -6.00 -26.94
N CYS A 451 3.51 -7.02 -27.13
CA CYS A 451 3.33 -8.04 -26.12
C CYS A 451 3.14 -9.41 -26.72
N GLY A 452 3.43 -10.39 -25.90
CA GLY A 452 3.14 -11.75 -26.24
C GLY A 452 4.28 -12.55 -26.77
N THR A 453 3.93 -13.76 -27.16
CA THR A 453 4.85 -14.76 -27.66
C THR A 453 5.47 -14.27 -28.97
N ALA A 454 6.74 -14.54 -29.14
CA ALA A 454 7.42 -14.26 -30.41
C ALA A 454 6.61 -14.73 -31.61
N GLY A 455 6.31 -13.82 -32.52
CA GLY A 455 5.48 -14.10 -33.71
C GLY A 455 4.02 -13.67 -33.58
N THR A 456 3.54 -13.23 -32.41
CA THR A 456 2.20 -12.67 -32.29
C THR A 456 2.26 -11.19 -32.66
N LYS A 457 1.58 -10.84 -33.75
CA LYS A 457 1.53 -9.47 -34.21
C LYS A 457 0.30 -8.78 -33.69
N TYR A 458 0.51 -7.67 -32.99
CA TYR A 458 -0.56 -6.77 -32.64
C TYR A 458 -0.55 -5.61 -33.60
N GLN A 459 -1.68 -5.39 -34.23
CA GLN A 459 -1.86 -4.10 -34.86
C GLN A 459 -2.23 -3.10 -33.77
N ALA A 460 -1.26 -2.40 -33.31
CA ALA A 460 -1.41 -1.42 -32.28
C ALA A 460 -2.06 -0.13 -32.77
N VAL A 461 -2.92 -0.18 -33.74
CA VAL A 461 -3.51 1.04 -34.27
C VAL A 461 -5.00 0.90 -34.31
N SER A 462 -5.66 1.38 -33.28
CA SER A 462 -7.02 1.89 -33.46
C SER A 462 -6.91 3.22 -34.20
N SER A 463 -7.79 3.40 -35.18
CA SER A 463 -7.98 4.72 -35.80
C SER A 463 -8.52 5.76 -34.81
N THR A 464 -8.90 5.33 -33.61
CA THR A 464 -9.36 6.15 -32.50
C THR A 464 -8.44 5.93 -31.32
N LEU A 465 -7.70 6.94 -30.94
CA LEU A 465 -6.81 6.88 -29.81
C LEU A 465 -7.60 6.66 -28.53
N GLY A 466 -7.02 5.92 -27.61
CA GLY A 466 -7.70 5.54 -26.38
C GLY A 466 -8.72 4.41 -26.52
N SER A 467 -8.98 3.93 -27.74
CA SER A 467 -9.82 2.76 -27.93
C SER A 467 -8.95 1.52 -28.07
N PRO A 468 -9.04 0.56 -27.17
CA PRO A 468 -8.31 -0.69 -27.32
C PRO A 468 -8.75 -1.39 -28.61
N VAL A 469 -7.78 -1.78 -29.46
CA VAL A 469 -8.08 -2.52 -30.69
C VAL A 469 -8.52 -3.95 -30.39
N ALA A 470 -7.87 -4.57 -29.47
CA ALA A 470 -8.24 -5.81 -28.82
C ALA A 470 -7.47 -5.94 -27.53
N SER A 471 -8.02 -6.59 -26.55
CA SER A 471 -7.26 -7.05 -25.39
C SER A 471 -7.22 -8.57 -25.45
N PHE A 472 -6.08 -9.17 -25.18
CA PHE A 472 -6.01 -10.59 -24.96
C PHE A 472 -5.05 -10.86 -23.82
N LYS A 473 -5.35 -11.89 -23.06
CA LYS A 473 -4.46 -12.32 -22.00
C LYS A 473 -3.27 -13.03 -22.62
N VAL A 474 -2.07 -12.59 -22.31
CA VAL A 474 -0.85 -13.35 -22.61
C VAL A 474 -0.92 -14.64 -21.80
N PRO A 475 -0.97 -15.82 -22.45
CA PRO A 475 -1.03 -17.06 -21.67
C PRO A 475 0.26 -17.19 -20.86
N ALA A 476 0.10 -17.62 -19.60
CA ALA A 476 1.25 -17.98 -18.79
C ALA A 476 2.05 -19.06 -19.50
N PRO A 477 3.37 -18.94 -19.60
CA PRO A 477 4.18 -20.00 -20.16
C PRO A 477 4.06 -21.27 -19.31
N ALA A 478 3.98 -22.42 -19.94
CA ALA A 478 3.95 -23.71 -19.24
C ALA A 478 5.17 -23.89 -18.31
N SER A 479 6.27 -23.25 -18.64
CA SER A 479 7.45 -23.07 -17.79
C SER A 479 8.14 -21.78 -18.17
N PHE A 480 8.56 -20.99 -17.19
CA PHE A 480 9.35 -19.81 -17.47
C PHE A 480 10.74 -20.23 -17.98
N PRO A 481 11.23 -19.61 -19.08
CA PRO A 481 12.62 -19.80 -19.47
C PRO A 481 13.56 -19.24 -18.41
N ALA A 482 14.81 -19.67 -18.38
CA ALA A 482 15.80 -19.22 -17.41
C ALA A 482 15.98 -17.68 -17.42
N ASN A 483 15.78 -17.05 -18.58
CA ASN A 483 15.83 -15.61 -18.79
C ASN A 483 14.43 -14.95 -18.78
N GLY A 484 13.40 -15.64 -18.30
CA GLY A 484 12.06 -15.08 -18.15
C GLY A 484 12.00 -14.08 -17.00
N ILE A 485 11.16 -13.06 -17.14
CA ILE A 485 10.92 -12.04 -16.14
C ILE A 485 9.42 -11.98 -15.88
N VAL A 486 9.03 -12.14 -14.61
CA VAL A 486 7.66 -11.83 -14.17
C VAL A 486 7.66 -10.43 -13.57
N VAL A 487 6.74 -9.61 -14.03
CA VAL A 487 6.59 -8.23 -13.55
C VAL A 487 5.33 -8.14 -12.70
N ALA A 488 5.48 -7.75 -11.46
CA ALA A 488 4.35 -7.36 -10.61
C ALA A 488 4.28 -5.83 -10.57
N ALA A 489 3.32 -5.29 -11.29
CA ALA A 489 3.07 -3.86 -11.37
C ALA A 489 2.34 -3.37 -10.10
N ASN A 490 2.83 -2.29 -9.50
CA ASN A 490 2.35 -1.81 -8.20
C ASN A 490 2.23 -0.27 -8.13
N GLY A 491 2.00 0.40 -9.23
CA GLY A 491 1.92 1.85 -9.23
C GLY A 491 3.30 2.52 -9.19
N GLY A 492 3.66 3.19 -8.11
CA GLY A 492 4.93 3.93 -7.99
C GLY A 492 6.18 3.05 -7.90
N SER A 493 6.06 1.74 -7.83
CA SER A 493 7.18 0.79 -7.89
C SER A 493 6.78 -0.50 -8.58
N ASP A 494 7.72 -1.15 -9.25
CA ASP A 494 7.55 -2.46 -9.84
C ASP A 494 8.47 -3.49 -9.23
N TYR A 495 7.98 -4.72 -9.14
CA TYR A 495 8.76 -5.89 -8.76
C TYR A 495 9.07 -6.74 -9.98
N PHE A 496 10.31 -7.16 -10.08
CA PHE A 496 10.77 -8.08 -11.13
C PHE A 496 11.26 -9.36 -10.49
N TYR A 497 10.73 -10.46 -10.98
CA TYR A 497 11.12 -11.80 -10.58
C TYR A 497 11.77 -12.48 -11.77
N VAL A 498 12.91 -13.11 -11.55
CA VAL A 498 13.60 -13.95 -12.52
C VAL A 498 13.55 -15.40 -12.01
N PRO A 499 12.52 -16.18 -12.37
CA PRO A 499 12.28 -17.50 -11.78
C PRO A 499 13.47 -18.48 -11.90
N GLY A 500 14.30 -18.31 -12.93
CA GLY A 500 15.54 -19.06 -13.12
C GLY A 500 16.74 -18.53 -12.33
N HIS A 501 16.59 -17.40 -11.66
CA HIS A 501 17.67 -16.67 -10.97
C HIS A 501 18.91 -16.46 -11.82
N ASP A 502 18.73 -16.27 -13.15
CA ASP A 502 19.82 -16.04 -14.08
C ASP A 502 20.44 -14.65 -13.86
N ALA A 503 21.67 -14.63 -13.36
CA ALA A 503 22.38 -13.40 -13.06
C ALA A 503 22.61 -12.51 -14.29
N THR A 504 22.75 -13.09 -15.48
CA THR A 504 22.91 -12.33 -16.72
C THR A 504 21.63 -11.59 -17.07
N THR A 505 20.48 -12.24 -16.91
CA THR A 505 19.17 -11.62 -17.10
C THR A 505 18.96 -10.47 -16.13
N VAL A 506 19.30 -10.65 -14.83
CA VAL A 506 19.20 -9.58 -13.83
C VAL A 506 20.12 -8.40 -14.17
N GLN A 507 21.36 -8.64 -14.56
CA GLN A 507 22.29 -7.58 -14.96
C GLN A 507 21.78 -6.80 -16.19
N ASN A 508 21.24 -7.50 -17.19
CA ASN A 508 20.67 -6.87 -18.38
C ASN A 508 19.40 -6.08 -18.05
N LEU A 509 18.55 -6.61 -17.19
CA LEU A 509 17.35 -5.91 -16.67
C LEU A 509 17.77 -4.63 -15.96
N VAL A 510 18.68 -4.71 -15.00
CA VAL A 510 19.16 -3.54 -14.25
C VAL A 510 19.74 -2.48 -15.19
N LYS A 511 20.56 -2.90 -16.15
CA LYS A 511 21.12 -1.99 -17.15
C LYS A 511 20.02 -1.30 -17.98
N PHE A 512 18.99 -2.04 -18.39
CA PHE A 512 17.84 -1.48 -19.10
C PHE A 512 17.14 -0.42 -18.25
N LEU A 513 16.85 -0.71 -16.97
CA LEU A 513 16.20 0.21 -16.06
C LEU A 513 17.04 1.49 -15.81
N GLN A 514 18.35 1.34 -15.66
CA GLN A 514 19.27 2.46 -15.48
C GLN A 514 19.32 3.41 -16.68
N GLN A 515 19.11 2.87 -17.89
CA GLN A 515 19.16 3.63 -19.13
C GLN A 515 17.88 4.44 -19.40
N ARG A 516 16.82 4.18 -18.68
CA ARG A 516 15.53 4.82 -18.90
C ARG A 516 15.16 5.78 -17.78
N GLU A 517 14.71 6.96 -18.18
CA GLU A 517 14.40 8.04 -17.25
C GLU A 517 13.15 7.81 -16.40
N GLU A 518 12.23 6.96 -16.84
CA GLU A 518 11.02 6.61 -16.10
C GLU A 518 11.33 5.89 -14.79
N TYR A 519 12.46 5.19 -14.74
CA TYR A 519 12.84 4.41 -13.56
C TYR A 519 13.78 5.22 -12.65
N GLY A 520 13.42 5.26 -11.38
CA GLY A 520 14.17 5.91 -10.31
C GLY A 520 15.20 4.98 -9.66
N ALA A 521 15.07 4.79 -8.36
CA ALA A 521 16.00 3.98 -7.57
C ALA A 521 15.80 2.48 -7.79
N ILE A 522 16.90 1.72 -7.91
CA ILE A 522 16.89 0.29 -8.20
C ILE A 522 17.55 -0.45 -7.05
N PHE A 523 16.84 -1.47 -6.53
CA PHE A 523 17.29 -2.35 -5.44
C PHE A 523 17.32 -3.79 -5.93
N VAL A 524 18.39 -4.52 -5.61
CA VAL A 524 18.63 -5.86 -6.14
C VAL A 524 18.87 -6.85 -5.01
N ASP A 525 18.35 -8.07 -5.13
CA ASP A 525 18.62 -9.15 -4.17
C ASP A 525 20.14 -9.36 -4.04
N SER A 526 20.62 -9.43 -2.82
CA SER A 526 22.06 -9.55 -2.52
C SER A 526 22.70 -10.83 -3.04
N ARG A 527 21.90 -11.85 -3.45
CA ARG A 527 22.39 -13.05 -4.13
C ARG A 527 23.15 -12.76 -5.43
N TYR A 528 22.83 -11.65 -6.08
CA TYR A 528 23.48 -11.24 -7.35
C TYR A 528 24.75 -10.41 -7.13
N GLY A 529 25.15 -10.20 -5.89
CA GLY A 529 26.30 -9.36 -5.54
C GLY A 529 26.05 -7.88 -5.78
N SER A 530 27.10 -7.09 -5.78
CA SER A 530 27.01 -5.64 -6.02
C SER A 530 26.93 -5.35 -7.52
N ILE A 531 25.81 -4.78 -7.95
CA ILE A 531 25.66 -4.25 -9.31
C ILE A 531 25.90 -2.73 -9.25
N PRO A 532 26.81 -2.18 -10.08
CA PRO A 532 27.11 -0.75 -10.06
C PRO A 532 25.84 0.12 -10.19
N GLY A 533 25.77 1.17 -9.41
CA GLY A 533 24.66 2.11 -9.40
C GLY A 533 23.44 1.69 -8.57
N THR A 534 23.39 0.46 -8.04
CA THR A 534 22.25 -0.05 -7.26
C THR A 534 22.60 -0.28 -5.81
N LEU A 535 21.57 -0.35 -4.96
CA LEU A 535 21.65 -0.83 -3.57
C LEU A 535 21.00 -2.21 -3.46
N SER A 536 21.33 -2.95 -2.39
CA SER A 536 20.69 -4.24 -2.16
C SER A 536 19.30 -4.07 -1.52
N LEU A 537 18.43 -5.06 -1.70
CA LEU A 537 17.13 -5.14 -0.99
C LEU A 537 17.32 -5.12 0.52
N ALA A 538 18.43 -5.68 1.03
CA ALA A 538 18.78 -5.66 2.45
C ALA A 538 18.92 -4.22 3.00
N GLN A 539 19.44 -3.30 2.20
CA GLN A 539 19.67 -1.91 2.63
C GLN A 539 18.38 -1.11 2.79
N VAL A 540 17.27 -1.59 2.22
CA VAL A 540 15.95 -0.99 2.34
C VAL A 540 14.94 -1.91 3.07
N ASN A 541 15.45 -2.87 3.85
CA ASN A 541 14.65 -3.79 4.69
C ASN A 541 13.68 -4.69 3.89
N LEU A 542 13.97 -4.99 2.63
CA LEU A 542 13.15 -5.84 1.77
C LEU A 542 13.68 -7.28 1.64
N GLU A 543 14.88 -7.58 2.08
CA GLU A 543 15.44 -8.92 1.92
C GLU A 543 15.04 -9.85 3.06
N ASN A 544 14.42 -10.98 2.73
CA ASN A 544 13.95 -11.98 3.68
C ASN A 544 14.38 -13.39 3.25
N VAL A 545 15.23 -14.03 4.05
CA VAL A 545 15.81 -15.34 3.72
C VAL A 545 14.78 -16.47 3.54
N ILE A 546 13.61 -16.38 4.18
CA ILE A 546 12.54 -17.37 4.05
C ILE A 546 11.78 -17.17 2.74
N ARG A 547 11.65 -15.90 2.29
CA ARG A 547 10.90 -15.51 1.10
C ARG A 547 11.77 -15.43 -0.17
N GLN A 548 13.07 -15.51 -0.03
CA GLN A 548 14.04 -15.29 -1.12
C GLN A 548 13.80 -16.15 -2.37
N ASN A 549 13.17 -17.32 -2.22
CA ASN A 549 12.74 -18.16 -3.35
C ASN A 549 11.21 -18.37 -3.36
N ASN A 550 10.47 -17.55 -2.60
CA ASN A 550 9.04 -17.74 -2.41
C ASN A 550 8.34 -16.42 -2.06
N GLY A 551 8.27 -15.52 -3.05
CA GLY A 551 7.57 -14.24 -2.94
C GLY A 551 8.44 -12.99 -2.86
N GLN A 552 9.74 -13.09 -2.52
CA GLN A 552 10.65 -11.95 -2.59
C GLN A 552 11.02 -11.67 -4.05
N PRO A 553 10.94 -10.40 -4.53
CA PRO A 553 11.42 -10.03 -5.85
C PRO A 553 12.94 -10.11 -5.97
N ASP A 554 13.44 -10.35 -7.18
CA ASP A 554 14.88 -10.29 -7.50
C ASP A 554 15.35 -8.84 -7.68
N VAL A 555 14.48 -7.97 -8.24
CA VAL A 555 14.75 -6.55 -8.42
C VAL A 555 13.49 -5.77 -8.06
N VAL A 556 13.66 -4.68 -7.32
CA VAL A 556 12.63 -3.68 -7.04
C VAL A 556 13.08 -2.37 -7.65
N VAL A 557 12.20 -1.73 -8.39
CA VAL A 557 12.44 -0.38 -8.90
C VAL A 557 11.39 0.58 -8.39
N SER A 558 11.81 1.69 -7.80
CA SER A 558 10.95 2.84 -7.63
C SER A 558 10.87 3.58 -8.96
N PHE A 559 9.68 3.96 -9.39
CA PHE A 559 9.58 4.89 -10.50
C PHE A 559 10.18 6.24 -10.13
N ASN A 560 10.58 7.00 -11.14
CA ASN A 560 11.20 8.29 -10.91
C ASN A 560 10.15 9.32 -10.48
N SER A 561 10.53 10.16 -9.52
CA SER A 561 9.67 11.16 -8.91
C SER A 561 10.39 12.50 -8.80
N ASP A 562 9.60 13.57 -8.72
CA ASP A 562 10.12 14.92 -8.47
C ASP A 562 9.24 15.63 -7.42
N ASP A 563 9.79 15.81 -6.23
CA ASP A 563 9.12 16.47 -5.10
C ASP A 563 9.28 17.99 -5.10
N THR A 564 9.94 18.57 -6.12
CA THR A 564 10.18 20.01 -6.22
C THR A 564 9.11 20.75 -7.01
N VAL A 565 8.27 20.03 -7.73
CA VAL A 565 7.21 20.58 -8.56
C VAL A 565 5.84 20.37 -7.90
N SER A 566 4.88 21.22 -8.27
CA SER A 566 3.53 21.18 -7.72
C SER A 566 2.49 21.05 -8.81
N VAL A 567 1.50 20.21 -8.58
CA VAL A 567 0.28 20.08 -9.37
C VAL A 567 -0.91 20.37 -8.45
N GLN A 568 -1.83 21.23 -8.88
CA GLN A 568 -3.01 21.62 -8.07
C GLN A 568 -2.66 22.14 -6.66
N GLY A 569 -1.46 22.74 -6.52
CA GLY A 569 -0.98 23.29 -5.25
C GLY A 569 -0.37 22.29 -4.28
N MET A 570 -0.24 21.02 -4.67
CA MET A 570 0.45 19.99 -3.89
C MET A 570 1.72 19.54 -4.60
N THR A 571 2.79 19.33 -3.84
CA THR A 571 4.09 18.90 -4.37
C THR A 571 4.12 17.41 -4.63
N GLY A 572 4.97 17.00 -5.54
CA GLY A 572 5.22 15.59 -5.87
C GLY A 572 4.54 15.14 -7.16
N ILE A 573 5.38 14.74 -8.10
CA ILE A 573 4.95 14.01 -9.32
C ILE A 573 5.78 12.74 -9.45
N GLU A 574 5.19 11.71 -10.06
CA GLU A 574 5.89 10.45 -10.32
C GLU A 574 5.38 9.77 -11.58
N PHE A 575 6.15 8.77 -12.04
CA PHE A 575 5.64 7.77 -12.98
C PHE A 575 4.95 6.64 -12.24
N GLU A 576 4.10 5.91 -12.95
CA GLU A 576 3.36 4.79 -12.38
C GLU A 576 3.20 3.63 -13.36
N SER A 577 2.84 2.46 -12.87
CA SER A 577 2.59 1.27 -13.68
C SER A 577 1.15 0.77 -13.68
N SER A 578 0.26 1.39 -12.93
CA SER A 578 -1.13 0.91 -12.80
C SER A 578 -2.06 1.29 -13.93
N GLY A 579 -1.73 2.32 -14.66
CA GLY A 579 -2.45 2.77 -15.85
C GLY A 579 -3.72 3.58 -15.61
N GLY A 580 -3.74 4.80 -16.10
CA GLY A 580 -4.94 5.61 -16.19
C GLY A 580 -5.33 6.37 -14.94
N GLN A 581 -4.46 6.48 -13.97
CA GLN A 581 -4.71 7.24 -12.75
C GLN A 581 -4.18 8.67 -12.85
N ARG A 582 -4.62 9.55 -11.95
CA ARG A 582 -4.17 10.94 -11.86
C ARG A 582 -3.28 11.20 -10.66
N GLY A 583 -3.38 10.36 -9.67
CA GLY A 583 -2.49 10.30 -8.53
C GLY A 583 -2.14 8.86 -8.24
N MET A 584 -0.96 8.65 -7.70
CA MET A 584 -0.44 7.35 -7.32
C MET A 584 0.51 7.49 -6.13
N HIS A 585 0.87 6.37 -5.59
CA HIS A 585 1.85 6.18 -4.52
C HIS A 585 2.63 4.89 -4.78
N GLY A 586 3.60 4.62 -3.97
CA GLY A 586 4.41 3.40 -4.11
C GLY A 586 5.85 3.73 -4.44
N SER A 587 6.15 4.97 -4.81
CA SER A 587 7.51 5.41 -5.10
C SER A 587 8.33 5.63 -3.82
N PHE A 588 9.61 5.88 -4.01
CA PHE A 588 10.49 6.32 -2.94
C PHE A 588 10.65 7.85 -2.92
N GLY A 589 9.67 8.57 -3.47
CA GLY A 589 9.59 10.02 -3.38
C GLY A 589 9.20 10.48 -1.97
N THR A 590 9.62 11.68 -1.61
CA THR A 590 9.30 12.26 -0.29
C THR A 590 7.80 12.38 -0.07
N SER A 591 7.05 12.72 -1.12
CA SER A 591 5.59 12.91 -1.05
C SER A 591 4.83 11.63 -0.73
N ASP A 592 5.37 10.46 -1.09
CA ASP A 592 4.79 9.16 -0.81
C ASP A 592 5.25 8.60 0.55
N VAL A 593 6.52 8.84 0.88
CA VAL A 593 7.13 8.30 2.10
C VAL A 593 6.63 9.02 3.34
N HIS A 594 6.55 10.35 3.31
CA HIS A 594 6.10 11.12 4.47
C HIS A 594 4.58 11.14 4.56
N ASN A 595 4.08 10.62 5.65
CA ASN A 595 2.65 10.46 5.91
C ASN A 595 2.23 10.98 7.28
N THR A 596 0.93 11.02 7.54
CA THR A 596 0.37 11.57 8.76
C THR A 596 0.39 10.54 9.90
N LEU A 597 0.83 10.95 11.09
CA LEU A 597 0.61 10.23 12.36
C LEU A 597 0.27 11.23 13.46
N ILE A 598 -0.93 11.08 14.03
CA ILE A 598 -1.46 11.91 15.12
C ILE A 598 -2.08 10.98 16.17
N ALA A 599 -1.75 11.18 17.43
CA ALA A 599 -2.31 10.37 18.50
C ALA A 599 -2.89 11.25 19.62
N ASN A 600 -4.08 10.92 20.10
CA ASN A 600 -4.79 11.66 21.14
C ASN A 600 -5.46 10.71 22.12
N GLY A 601 -5.60 11.13 23.35
CA GLY A 601 -6.26 10.36 24.42
C GLY A 601 -5.44 10.31 25.70
N PRO A 602 -5.95 9.58 26.71
CA PRO A 602 -5.37 9.63 28.07
C PRO A 602 -3.91 9.18 28.18
N SER A 603 -3.45 8.39 27.19
CA SER A 603 -2.05 7.88 27.21
C SER A 603 -1.08 8.79 26.48
N PHE A 604 -1.51 9.82 25.80
CA PHE A 604 -0.67 10.69 24.97
C PHE A 604 -0.53 12.10 25.59
N LYS A 605 0.62 12.71 25.35
CA LYS A 605 0.89 14.11 25.66
C LYS A 605 0.42 15.01 24.55
N ASN A 606 0.11 16.25 24.86
CA ASN A 606 0.00 17.30 23.85
C ASN A 606 1.41 17.79 23.50
N VAL A 607 1.97 17.29 22.39
CA VAL A 607 3.34 17.58 21.97
C VAL A 607 3.52 17.38 20.46
N THR A 608 4.34 18.21 19.83
CA THR A 608 4.84 17.93 18.49
C THR A 608 6.21 17.23 18.59
N ILE A 609 6.30 16.04 17.99
CA ILE A 609 7.49 15.21 17.93
C ILE A 609 8.15 15.40 16.58
N THR A 610 9.42 15.81 16.60
CA THR A 610 10.24 16.05 15.41
C THR A 610 11.28 14.94 15.18
N ASN A 611 11.37 14.00 16.09
CA ASN A 611 12.17 12.79 15.87
C ASN A 611 11.47 11.91 14.82
N PRO A 612 12.23 11.21 13.97
CA PRO A 612 11.64 10.32 12.99
C PRO A 612 10.86 9.19 13.66
N SER A 613 9.72 8.90 13.09
CA SER A 613 8.87 7.76 13.40
C SER A 613 8.45 7.05 12.11
N GLY A 614 7.89 5.87 12.21
CA GLY A 614 7.42 5.13 11.05
C GLY A 614 6.19 4.28 11.35
N ASN A 615 5.54 3.83 10.31
CA ASN A 615 4.36 2.98 10.42
C ASN A 615 4.65 1.68 11.20
N VAL A 616 5.89 1.20 11.17
CA VAL A 616 6.34 0.06 11.97
C VAL A 616 6.33 0.31 13.48
N ASP A 617 6.30 1.58 13.93
CA ASP A 617 6.30 1.94 15.34
C ASP A 617 4.90 1.91 15.96
N VAL A 618 3.85 1.90 15.13
CA VAL A 618 2.45 1.92 15.60
C VAL A 618 2.13 0.67 16.41
N ALA A 619 2.40 -0.50 15.86
CA ALA A 619 2.07 -1.77 16.53
C ALA A 619 2.77 -1.95 17.89
N PRO A 620 4.11 -1.79 18.03
CA PRO A 620 4.76 -1.93 19.34
C PRO A 620 4.34 -0.84 20.33
N THR A 621 4.00 0.38 19.86
CA THR A 621 3.46 1.45 20.72
C THR A 621 2.09 1.07 21.26
N VAL A 622 1.18 0.62 20.39
CA VAL A 622 -0.17 0.20 20.80
C VAL A 622 -0.13 -1.06 21.66
N ALA A 623 0.74 -2.03 21.35
CA ALA A 623 0.94 -3.19 22.20
C ALA A 623 1.31 -2.78 23.62
N TYR A 624 2.26 -1.83 23.76
CA TYR A 624 2.64 -1.28 25.07
C TYR A 624 1.45 -0.67 25.81
N LEU A 625 0.61 0.12 25.13
CA LEU A 625 -0.61 0.70 25.74
C LEU A 625 -1.64 -0.36 26.15
N LEU A 626 -1.62 -1.53 25.54
CA LEU A 626 -2.43 -2.69 25.91
C LEU A 626 -1.78 -3.57 26.98
N GLY A 627 -0.65 -3.14 27.55
CA GLY A 627 0.12 -3.93 28.53
C GLY A 627 0.79 -5.16 27.92
N GLN A 628 1.02 -5.15 26.60
CA GLN A 628 1.65 -6.24 25.85
C GLN A 628 2.99 -5.81 25.27
N SER A 629 3.71 -6.76 24.69
CA SER A 629 4.97 -6.50 24.00
C SER A 629 5.04 -7.23 22.67
N MET A 630 5.78 -6.65 21.73
CA MET A 630 6.06 -7.22 20.42
C MET A 630 7.58 -7.28 20.19
N PRO A 631 8.28 -8.23 20.80
CA PRO A 631 9.76 -8.27 20.79
C PRO A 631 10.33 -8.55 19.40
N GLN A 632 9.53 -9.07 18.47
CA GLN A 632 9.92 -9.35 17.08
C GLN A 632 9.76 -8.14 16.17
N ALA A 633 9.12 -7.06 16.64
CA ALA A 633 8.93 -5.86 15.85
C ALA A 633 10.27 -5.17 15.52
N ASP A 634 10.39 -4.69 14.29
CA ASP A 634 11.50 -3.83 13.88
C ASP A 634 11.34 -2.41 14.44
N GLY A 635 10.10 -1.95 14.60
CA GLY A 635 9.75 -0.66 15.16
C GLY A 635 9.99 -0.56 16.67
N ARG A 636 9.74 0.62 17.21
CA ARG A 636 9.96 0.98 18.63
C ARG A 636 8.68 1.50 19.28
N VAL A 637 8.66 1.53 20.60
CA VAL A 637 7.65 2.28 21.33
C VAL A 637 7.98 3.77 21.25
N LEU A 638 7.01 4.58 20.86
CA LEU A 638 7.13 6.04 20.68
C LEU A 638 7.03 6.75 22.06
N ASN A 639 8.00 6.47 22.93
CA ASN A 639 8.00 6.90 24.34
C ASN A 639 7.89 8.42 24.51
N GLU A 640 8.41 9.19 23.58
CA GLU A 640 8.39 10.66 23.63
C GLU A 640 6.97 11.24 23.60
N ALA A 641 6.02 10.51 23.02
CA ALA A 641 4.61 10.89 22.94
C ALA A 641 3.79 10.47 24.17
N LEU A 642 4.28 9.52 24.96
CA LEU A 642 3.49 8.87 26.01
C LEU A 642 3.50 9.65 27.33
N ALA A 643 2.32 9.76 27.96
CA ALA A 643 2.19 10.31 29.31
C ALA A 643 2.92 9.44 30.36
N SER A 644 2.93 8.12 30.15
CA SER A 644 3.65 7.15 30.98
C SER A 644 4.56 6.29 30.08
N PRO A 645 5.76 6.79 29.74
CA PRO A 645 6.64 6.10 28.81
C PRO A 645 7.31 4.87 29.44
N ALA A 646 7.60 3.85 28.63
CA ALA A 646 8.39 2.68 29.02
C ALA A 646 9.86 3.05 29.32
N SER A 647 10.36 4.11 28.72
CA SER A 647 11.70 4.62 28.85
C SER A 647 11.71 6.15 28.76
N SER A 648 12.52 6.77 29.62
CA SER A 648 12.78 8.22 29.59
C SER A 648 14.04 8.59 28.79
N ALA A 649 14.68 7.61 28.14
CA ALA A 649 15.89 7.87 27.38
C ALA A 649 15.57 8.81 26.17
N THR A 650 16.45 9.80 26.00
CA THR A 650 16.34 10.75 24.88
C THR A 650 16.96 10.13 23.64
N PRO A 651 16.24 10.07 22.52
CA PRO A 651 16.80 9.62 21.25
C PRO A 651 17.87 10.58 20.72
N SER A 652 18.84 10.03 19.99
CA SER A 652 19.73 10.80 19.12
C SER A 652 19.48 10.43 17.66
N VAL A 653 19.49 11.41 16.76
CA VAL A 653 19.20 11.23 15.34
C VAL A 653 20.39 11.67 14.52
N VAL A 654 20.77 10.83 13.55
CA VAL A 654 21.79 11.14 12.55
C VAL A 654 21.18 10.94 11.16
N ALA A 655 21.08 12.03 10.41
CA ALA A 655 20.70 11.97 8.98
C ALA A 655 21.94 11.70 8.12
N SER A 656 21.82 10.84 7.14
CA SER A 656 22.89 10.48 6.23
C SER A 656 22.35 10.05 4.86
N THR A 657 23.26 9.89 3.90
CA THR A 657 22.95 9.35 2.57
C THR A 657 23.71 8.06 2.37
N VAL A 658 23.00 7.02 1.98
CA VAL A 658 23.57 5.74 1.58
C VAL A 658 23.67 5.73 0.05
N ASN A 659 24.87 5.44 -0.45
CA ASN A 659 25.16 5.38 -1.87
C ASN A 659 25.66 4.00 -2.26
N PRO A 660 25.49 3.58 -3.52
CA PRO A 660 26.15 2.41 -4.08
C PRO A 660 27.68 2.49 -3.96
N SER A 661 28.33 1.34 -3.96
CA SER A 661 29.80 1.26 -3.93
C SER A 661 30.48 1.84 -5.17
N GLY A 662 29.75 2.07 -6.26
CA GLY A 662 30.18 2.69 -7.48
C GLY A 662 29.00 2.98 -8.41
N ALA A 663 29.12 4.00 -9.25
CA ALA A 663 28.15 4.33 -10.28
C ALA A 663 28.25 3.34 -11.46
N ALA A 664 27.12 3.06 -12.10
CA ALA A 664 27.14 2.43 -13.43
C ALA A 664 27.57 3.49 -14.45
N SER A 665 28.54 3.16 -15.29
CA SER A 665 29.12 4.09 -16.27
C SER A 665 29.03 3.56 -17.69
N GLY A 666 29.19 4.44 -18.68
CA GLY A 666 29.12 4.08 -20.10
C GLY A 666 27.72 3.66 -20.54
N LEU A 667 26.71 4.16 -19.87
CA LEU A 667 25.31 3.94 -20.23
C LEU A 667 24.91 4.86 -21.39
N SER A 668 24.14 4.33 -22.33
CA SER A 668 23.42 5.15 -23.32
C SER A 668 22.03 5.38 -22.79
N PHE A 669 21.71 6.64 -22.48
CA PHE A 669 20.39 6.97 -21.93
C PHE A 669 19.34 7.10 -23.04
N GLU A 670 18.20 6.53 -22.76
CA GLU A 670 16.99 6.69 -23.56
C GLU A 670 16.15 7.78 -22.94
N LEU A 671 16.60 9.01 -23.12
CA LEU A 671 15.88 10.17 -22.63
C LEU A 671 14.69 10.42 -23.53
N PRO A 672 13.51 10.53 -22.95
CA PRO A 672 12.35 10.86 -23.72
C PRO A 672 12.44 12.30 -24.25
N THR A 673 11.87 12.53 -25.43
CA THR A 673 11.68 13.86 -26.00
C THR A 673 10.40 14.45 -25.43
N ASP A 674 10.43 15.66 -24.92
CA ASP A 674 9.22 16.25 -24.37
C ASP A 674 8.13 16.40 -25.46
N PRO A 675 6.86 16.45 -25.05
CA PRO A 675 5.76 16.55 -25.99
C PRO A 675 5.79 17.77 -26.92
N THR A 676 6.59 18.79 -26.59
CA THR A 676 6.81 19.94 -27.44
C THR A 676 7.89 19.69 -28.49
N GLY A 677 8.51 18.52 -28.50
CA GLY A 677 9.59 18.15 -29.40
C GLY A 677 10.97 18.60 -28.93
N VAL A 678 11.06 19.16 -27.73
CA VAL A 678 12.32 19.55 -27.12
C VAL A 678 12.79 18.44 -26.18
N THR A 679 14.00 17.96 -26.35
CA THR A 679 14.62 17.06 -25.39
C THR A 679 15.01 17.87 -24.16
N LYS A 680 14.61 17.45 -22.99
CA LYS A 680 14.82 18.22 -21.76
C LYS A 680 16.30 18.41 -21.43
N ASP A 681 17.10 17.39 -21.67
CA ASP A 681 18.55 17.48 -21.54
C ASP A 681 19.24 16.82 -22.74
N THR A 682 19.47 17.60 -23.78
CA THR A 682 20.10 17.11 -25.00
C THR A 682 21.58 16.78 -24.83
N SER A 683 22.19 17.20 -23.74
CA SER A 683 23.62 16.93 -23.47
C SER A 683 23.82 15.55 -22.85
N LEU A 684 22.81 14.97 -22.24
CA LEU A 684 22.92 13.72 -21.49
C LEU A 684 22.47 12.52 -22.32
N THR A 685 23.22 12.15 -23.32
CA THR A 685 22.96 10.95 -24.14
C THR A 685 23.74 9.71 -23.68
N THR A 686 24.87 9.93 -23.01
CA THR A 686 25.69 8.86 -22.41
C THR A 686 26.26 9.36 -21.09
N GLY A 687 26.42 8.44 -20.14
CA GLY A 687 26.95 8.85 -18.85
C GLY A 687 26.91 7.77 -17.79
N SER A 688 26.65 8.17 -16.57
CA SER A 688 26.59 7.29 -15.39
C SER A 688 25.25 7.38 -14.67
N TYR A 689 24.91 6.30 -13.98
CA TYR A 689 23.75 6.19 -13.12
C TYR A 689 24.18 5.79 -11.71
N THR A 690 23.62 6.46 -10.71
CA THR A 690 23.70 6.08 -9.30
C THR A 690 22.42 6.45 -8.58
N ILE A 691 22.29 6.05 -7.32
CA ILE A 691 21.19 6.45 -6.46
C ILE A 691 21.68 7.06 -5.15
N ASN A 692 20.89 7.96 -4.60
CA ASN A 692 21.06 8.51 -3.26
C ASN A 692 19.89 8.08 -2.42
N LEU A 693 20.12 7.30 -1.36
CA LEU A 693 19.13 6.89 -0.38
C LEU A 693 19.31 7.72 0.89
N ALA A 694 18.41 8.64 1.15
CA ALA A 694 18.40 9.44 2.37
C ALA A 694 17.80 8.66 3.52
N VAL A 695 18.50 8.65 4.66
CA VAL A 695 18.09 7.90 5.86
C VAL A 695 18.29 8.74 7.12
N LYS A 696 17.47 8.45 8.13
CA LYS A 696 17.58 8.95 9.49
C LYS A 696 17.75 7.77 10.43
N ASP A 697 18.90 7.69 11.07
CA ASP A 697 19.20 6.69 12.08
C ASP A 697 18.94 7.28 13.48
N LEU A 698 17.89 6.77 14.14
CA LEU A 698 17.55 7.15 15.51
C LEU A 698 18.08 6.09 16.48
N THR A 699 18.93 6.51 17.39
CA THR A 699 19.49 5.63 18.43
C THR A 699 18.91 5.97 19.80
N VAL A 700 18.33 4.97 20.45
CA VAL A 700 17.78 5.06 21.80
C VAL A 700 17.95 3.74 22.54
N ASN A 701 18.31 3.77 23.82
CA ASN A 701 18.57 2.57 24.63
C ASN A 701 19.59 1.58 23.99
N GLY A 702 20.57 2.11 23.26
CA GLY A 702 21.62 1.30 22.61
C GLY A 702 21.14 0.55 21.33
N LYS A 703 19.91 0.75 20.89
CA LYS A 703 19.39 0.20 19.63
C LYS A 703 19.18 1.32 18.62
N THR A 704 19.57 1.09 17.36
CA THR A 704 19.39 2.03 16.26
C THR A 704 18.22 1.57 15.40
N TYR A 705 17.35 2.51 15.07
CA TYR A 705 16.19 2.36 14.18
C TYR A 705 16.40 3.25 12.97
N ARG A 706 16.29 2.66 11.78
CA ARG A 706 16.48 3.38 10.52
C ARG A 706 15.15 3.73 9.90
N TYR A 707 14.98 4.99 9.53
CA TYR A 707 13.86 5.52 8.77
C TYR A 707 14.37 6.00 7.41
N PHE A 708 13.58 5.84 6.38
CA PHE A 708 13.94 6.17 5.00
C PHE A 708 13.19 7.41 4.56
N ASP A 709 13.90 8.45 4.16
CA ASP A 709 13.28 9.70 3.71
C ASP A 709 12.88 9.67 2.23
N TYR A 710 13.81 9.27 1.38
CA TYR A 710 13.60 9.13 -0.07
C TYR A 710 14.77 8.39 -0.71
N ALA A 711 14.56 7.92 -1.94
CA ALA A 711 15.65 7.47 -2.80
C ALA A 711 15.52 8.11 -4.19
N LYS A 712 16.57 8.73 -4.67
CA LYS A 712 16.61 9.41 -5.98
C LYS A 712 17.67 8.83 -6.87
N ALA A 713 17.31 8.58 -8.13
CA ALA A 713 18.27 8.29 -9.18
C ALA A 713 19.00 9.57 -9.61
N VAL A 714 20.28 9.43 -9.87
CA VAL A 714 21.14 10.49 -10.41
C VAL A 714 21.76 10.00 -11.70
N ARG A 715 21.46 10.69 -12.80
CA ARG A 715 22.03 10.44 -14.12
C ARG A 715 22.92 11.62 -14.48
N GLN A 716 24.20 11.35 -14.86
CA GLN A 716 25.22 12.39 -15.12
C GLN A 716 26.04 12.03 -16.37
#